data_328ed24ab74cc3f5b0e942e9bd1a2695
#
_entry.id   328ed24ab74cc3f5b0e942e9bd1a2695
#
_cell.length_a   1.000
_cell.length_b   1.000
_cell.length_c   1.000
_cell.angle_alpha   90.00
_cell.angle_beta   90.00
_cell.angle_gamma   90.00
#
_symmetry.space_group_name_H-M   'P 1'
#
loop_
_entity.id
_entity.type
_entity.pdbx_description
1 polymer ?
#
loop_
_entity_poly.entity_id
_entity_poly.type
_entity_poly.pdbx_seq_one_letter_code
_entity_poly.pdbx_strand_id
1 'polypeptide(L)'
;MTQNTTDSNPRRKRAKGTVQTKTLGPVDDLEPHVRSDWWQTLFNSLYLKTDADLLDDMEVTRKEADLLVSILGLDPEDMVLDLCCGQGRHVLELARRGFSNVEGYDRSQYLIRKARTRAQKENLQVRFREGDARKLPYPSDTFSVVTILGNSFGYFDSTLHDRKVLEEVFRVLKSGGRVFIDAVDGDHMKKNFQPRSWEWLDRKYFVCRERALSSDGDRLICREVICRNDRGIIADQFYAERLYNRESLFELLTASGFSIPTFHTTFSPVSTGTQDAGMMGQRILLSATVEKAWPSLSSSLQNAESKKPLNVVVVLGDPRKEDQVKPACVFDDDDLETVNRMKQALSEIPYMKFTFLDRHETLLEDLKKRAGKTDLVLNLCDEGFNNDPIKELHVPALLEQFNIPYTGAGPQCLSFCYDKSLVRGAAREMRIPVAKGVLVTGDSDVSSFSLSFPLLVKPNSGDSSYGITQKSIVHSREEIFDIMKETREKIGADKPFLLEEFLPGKDISVGIIGNPPFCTVLPITEEDYSAVPEDLPRICGYEAKWLPDSPYWKIKSVPAGLPEKTEKEIVRCCLALFTRLGCRDYARFDWRLDAEGRPKLLEVNPNPGWCWDGHLAKMAAYANISYSGMLAAILEAAKKRCGIGTSVKIELQRKASERSPRKSPDEYAAEFEEEVEAKGPIESENDRKRNVFSGNSQTMQAL
;
A
#
# COMPACT_ATOMS: atom_id res chain seq x y z
N MET A 1 12.23 -45.63 58.89
CA MET A 1 12.25 -44.49 59.84
C MET A 1 12.73 -43.25 59.08
N THR A 2 11.82 -42.39 58.68
CA THR A 2 12.01 -40.93 58.52
C THR A 2 10.72 -40.40 57.99
N GLN A 3 10.16 -39.51 58.72
CA GLN A 3 8.83 -38.93 58.53
C GLN A 3 8.87 -37.81 57.43
N ASN A 4 7.90 -37.86 56.54
CA ASN A 4 7.52 -36.77 55.67
C ASN A 4 6.63 -35.79 56.41
N THR A 5 7.07 -34.53 56.51
CA THR A 5 6.24 -33.41 56.91
C THR A 5 5.79 -32.64 55.66
N THR A 6 4.51 -32.70 55.36
CA THR A 6 3.83 -31.91 54.37
C THR A 6 3.52 -30.53 54.95
N ASP A 7 4.12 -29.52 54.35
CA ASP A 7 3.82 -28.11 54.68
C ASP A 7 2.74 -27.59 53.72
N SER A 8 1.54 -27.35 54.22
CA SER A 8 0.38 -26.87 53.52
C SER A 8 0.30 -25.33 53.64
N ASN A 9 0.63 -24.63 52.56
CA ASN A 9 0.54 -23.20 52.47
C ASN A 9 -0.91 -22.78 52.07
N PRO A 10 -1.65 -22.01 52.88
CA PRO A 10 -3.02 -21.62 52.58
C PRO A 10 -3.02 -20.48 51.55
N ARG A 11 -3.51 -20.75 50.34
CA ARG A 11 -3.82 -19.73 49.31
C ARG A 11 -4.75 -18.69 49.90
N ARG A 12 -4.22 -17.49 50.15
CA ARG A 12 -5.01 -16.27 50.43
C ARG A 12 -5.90 -15.96 49.20
N LYS A 13 -7.22 -16.17 49.35
CA LYS A 13 -8.23 -15.61 48.46
C LYS A 13 -8.15 -14.08 48.54
N ARG A 14 -7.59 -13.46 47.50
CA ARG A 14 -7.75 -12.00 47.29
C ARG A 14 -9.26 -11.72 47.12
N ALA A 15 -9.83 -11.03 48.06
CA ALA A 15 -11.16 -10.42 47.91
C ALA A 15 -11.12 -9.52 46.69
N LYS A 16 -11.95 -9.79 45.68
CA LYS A 16 -12.20 -8.88 44.57
C LYS A 16 -12.92 -7.66 45.13
N GLY A 17 -12.16 -6.61 45.41
CA GLY A 17 -12.73 -5.28 45.65
C GLY A 17 -13.53 -4.87 44.42
N THR A 18 -14.80 -4.62 44.58
CA THR A 18 -15.69 -4.02 43.60
C THR A 18 -15.19 -2.61 43.33
N VAL A 19 -14.54 -2.40 42.20
CA VAL A 19 -14.23 -1.05 41.69
C VAL A 19 -15.59 -0.46 41.31
N GLN A 20 -16.11 0.46 42.12
CA GLN A 20 -17.25 1.31 41.74
C GLN A 20 -16.78 2.21 40.62
N THR A 21 -17.34 2.07 39.43
CA THR A 21 -17.11 2.98 38.31
C THR A 21 -17.77 4.32 38.68
N LYS A 22 -17.00 5.40 38.74
CA LYS A 22 -17.56 6.74 38.94
C LYS A 22 -18.14 7.23 37.64
N THR A 23 -19.41 7.68 37.64
CA THR A 23 -19.99 8.41 36.52
C THR A 23 -19.45 9.86 36.53
N LEU A 24 -19.38 10.46 35.35
CA LEU A 24 -19.05 11.89 35.20
C LEU A 24 -20.19 12.82 35.69
N GLY A 25 -21.40 12.28 35.95
CA GLY A 25 -22.59 13.07 36.23
C GLY A 25 -23.21 13.65 34.94
N PRO A 26 -23.99 14.72 34.98
CA PRO A 26 -24.46 15.43 33.81
C PRO A 26 -23.29 15.93 32.96
N VAL A 27 -23.40 15.80 31.62
CA VAL A 27 -22.38 16.25 30.66
C VAL A 27 -23.10 17.13 29.63
N ASP A 28 -22.67 18.38 29.48
CA ASP A 28 -23.29 19.31 28.54
C ASP A 28 -22.89 19.06 27.10
N ASP A 29 -21.62 18.64 26.88
CA ASP A 29 -21.09 18.29 25.57
C ASP A 29 -20.47 16.88 25.63
N LEU A 30 -20.98 15.97 24.79
CA LEU A 30 -20.56 14.57 24.78
C LEU A 30 -19.28 14.36 23.97
N GLU A 31 -19.02 15.18 22.94
CA GLU A 31 -17.96 14.95 21.95
C GLU A 31 -16.56 14.93 22.56
N PRO A 32 -16.14 15.83 23.48
CA PRO A 32 -14.80 15.81 24.07
C PRO A 32 -14.50 14.56 24.90
N HIS A 33 -15.51 13.80 25.27
CA HIS A 33 -15.37 12.58 26.08
C HIS A 33 -15.16 11.33 25.23
N VAL A 34 -15.33 11.40 23.91
CA VAL A 34 -15.09 10.29 22.99
C VAL A 34 -13.58 10.13 22.74
N ARG A 35 -13.02 9.04 23.19
CA ARG A 35 -11.62 8.73 22.91
C ARG A 35 -11.45 8.27 21.48
N SER A 36 -10.36 8.61 20.83
CA SER A 36 -10.07 8.17 19.44
C SER A 36 -9.91 6.64 19.29
N ASP A 37 -9.67 5.93 20.41
CA ASP A 37 -9.47 4.49 20.47
C ASP A 37 -10.65 3.73 21.14
N TRP A 38 -11.80 4.36 21.33
CA TRP A 38 -12.97 3.79 22.03
C TRP A 38 -13.41 2.42 21.46
N TRP A 39 -13.31 2.24 20.16
CA TRP A 39 -13.64 1.01 19.44
C TRP A 39 -12.77 -0.18 19.83
N GLN A 40 -11.64 0.02 20.51
CA GLN A 40 -10.80 -1.06 21.02
C GLN A 40 -11.36 -1.69 22.30
N THR A 41 -12.17 -0.99 23.05
CA THR A 41 -12.62 -1.41 24.38
C THR A 41 -14.13 -1.61 24.51
N LEU A 42 -14.94 -0.99 23.64
CA LEU A 42 -16.40 -1.05 23.68
C LEU A 42 -16.93 -2.48 23.48
N PHE A 43 -16.41 -3.20 22.50
CA PHE A 43 -16.94 -4.49 22.07
C PHE A 43 -16.54 -5.64 23.00
N ASN A 44 -17.16 -5.66 24.18
CA ASN A 44 -16.88 -6.58 25.29
C ASN A 44 -18.14 -7.33 25.76
N SER A 45 -18.13 -7.86 26.98
CA SER A 45 -19.28 -8.59 27.52
C SER A 45 -20.50 -7.72 27.86
N LEU A 46 -20.32 -6.40 28.03
CA LEU A 46 -21.44 -5.48 28.27
C LEU A 46 -22.12 -5.15 26.94
N TYR A 47 -21.33 -4.90 25.90
CA TYR A 47 -21.84 -4.72 24.54
C TYR A 47 -22.79 -5.86 24.11
N LEU A 48 -22.43 -7.11 24.36
CA LEU A 48 -23.31 -8.23 24.06
C LEU A 48 -24.61 -8.25 24.88
N LYS A 49 -24.73 -7.42 25.91
CA LYS A 49 -25.97 -7.25 26.68
C LYS A 49 -26.79 -6.07 26.19
N THR A 50 -26.11 -4.97 25.82
CA THR A 50 -26.77 -3.74 25.32
C THR A 50 -27.39 -3.92 23.94
N ASP A 51 -26.84 -4.86 23.14
CA ASP A 51 -27.26 -5.14 21.75
C ASP A 51 -27.76 -6.59 21.55
N ALA A 52 -28.13 -7.28 22.64
CA ALA A 52 -28.51 -8.69 22.61
C ALA A 52 -29.69 -9.01 21.67
N ASP A 53 -30.66 -8.13 21.59
CA ASP A 53 -31.90 -8.31 20.81
C ASP A 53 -31.65 -8.46 19.30
N LEU A 54 -30.54 -7.84 18.80
CA LEU A 54 -30.15 -7.94 17.40
C LEU A 54 -29.11 -9.06 17.18
N LEU A 55 -28.25 -9.30 18.17
CA LEU A 55 -27.08 -10.17 18.00
C LEU A 55 -27.35 -11.65 18.28
N ASP A 56 -28.35 -11.98 19.11
CA ASP A 56 -28.67 -13.36 19.50
C ASP A 56 -29.93 -13.90 18.80
N ASP A 57 -30.62 -13.10 17.93
CA ASP A 57 -31.77 -13.56 17.15
C ASP A 57 -31.27 -14.37 15.93
N MET A 58 -31.51 -15.69 16.03
CA MET A 58 -31.14 -16.64 14.97
C MET A 58 -32.05 -16.50 13.72
N GLU A 59 -33.29 -16.04 13.86
CA GLU A 59 -34.18 -15.87 12.71
C GLU A 59 -33.79 -14.66 11.89
N VAL A 60 -33.41 -13.55 12.54
CA VAL A 60 -32.85 -12.37 11.88
C VAL A 60 -31.57 -12.75 11.15
N THR A 61 -30.65 -13.48 11.82
CA THR A 61 -29.40 -13.92 11.20
C THR A 61 -29.62 -14.79 9.96
N ARG A 62 -30.62 -15.69 9.97
CA ARG A 62 -30.94 -16.52 8.80
C ARG A 62 -31.47 -15.70 7.63
N LYS A 63 -32.35 -14.75 7.89
CA LYS A 63 -32.93 -13.85 6.86
C LYS A 63 -31.82 -12.96 6.25
N GLU A 64 -30.91 -12.44 7.07
CA GLU A 64 -29.76 -11.68 6.58
C GLU A 64 -28.84 -12.55 5.72
N ALA A 65 -28.58 -13.79 6.11
CA ALA A 65 -27.80 -14.74 5.31
C ALA A 65 -28.52 -15.12 4.01
N ASP A 66 -29.85 -15.29 4.00
CA ASP A 66 -30.64 -15.51 2.77
C ASP A 66 -30.48 -14.34 1.80
N LEU A 67 -30.54 -13.13 2.32
CA LEU A 67 -30.38 -11.90 1.54
C LEU A 67 -28.97 -11.80 0.96
N LEU A 68 -27.93 -12.07 1.75
CA LEU A 68 -26.55 -12.08 1.28
C LEU A 68 -26.32 -13.08 0.15
N VAL A 69 -26.79 -14.32 0.33
CA VAL A 69 -26.66 -15.38 -0.69
C VAL A 69 -27.38 -14.97 -1.98
N SER A 70 -28.60 -14.39 -1.87
CA SER A 70 -29.38 -13.95 -3.03
C SER A 70 -28.76 -12.75 -3.75
N ILE A 71 -28.40 -11.68 -3.02
CA ILE A 71 -27.86 -10.44 -3.62
C ILE A 71 -26.50 -10.66 -4.24
N LEU A 72 -25.63 -11.39 -3.54
CA LEU A 72 -24.26 -11.62 -4.00
C LEU A 72 -24.13 -12.84 -4.90
N GLY A 73 -25.18 -13.66 -5.05
CA GLY A 73 -25.10 -14.91 -5.79
C GLY A 73 -23.95 -15.78 -5.26
N LEU A 74 -23.90 -16.01 -3.93
CA LEU A 74 -22.82 -16.75 -3.31
C LEU A 74 -22.81 -18.21 -3.71
N ASP A 75 -21.66 -18.73 -4.07
CA ASP A 75 -21.40 -20.15 -4.31
C ASP A 75 -20.76 -20.76 -3.04
N PRO A 76 -21.10 -22.02 -2.66
CA PRO A 76 -20.47 -22.69 -1.50
C PRO A 76 -18.95 -22.74 -1.52
N GLU A 77 -18.32 -22.67 -2.70
CA GLU A 77 -16.86 -22.64 -2.87
C GLU A 77 -16.26 -21.23 -2.78
N ASP A 78 -17.08 -20.17 -2.71
CA ASP A 78 -16.59 -18.81 -2.59
C ASP A 78 -15.74 -18.61 -1.33
N MET A 79 -14.62 -17.90 -1.48
CA MET A 79 -13.80 -17.44 -0.38
C MET A 79 -14.43 -16.18 0.21
N VAL A 80 -15.11 -16.29 1.35
CA VAL A 80 -15.87 -15.20 1.99
C VAL A 80 -15.16 -14.71 3.25
N LEU A 81 -14.94 -13.41 3.35
CA LEU A 81 -14.49 -12.74 4.57
C LEU A 81 -15.61 -11.89 5.16
N ASP A 82 -16.05 -12.22 6.37
CA ASP A 82 -16.92 -11.36 7.16
C ASP A 82 -16.03 -10.44 8.03
N LEU A 83 -15.90 -9.18 7.61
CA LEU A 83 -15.04 -8.18 8.23
C LEU A 83 -15.82 -7.43 9.30
N CYS A 84 -15.25 -7.28 10.49
CA CYS A 84 -15.92 -6.83 11.71
C CYS A 84 -17.03 -7.81 12.14
N CYS A 85 -16.74 -9.10 12.07
CA CYS A 85 -17.72 -10.19 12.23
C CYS A 85 -18.30 -10.34 13.65
N GLY A 86 -17.80 -9.61 14.64
CA GLY A 86 -18.20 -9.71 16.03
C GLY A 86 -18.07 -11.12 16.58
N GLN A 87 -19.17 -11.65 17.13
CA GLN A 87 -19.26 -13.03 17.63
C GLN A 87 -19.50 -14.09 16.53
N GLY A 88 -19.39 -13.71 15.25
CA GLY A 88 -19.36 -14.61 14.11
C GLY A 88 -20.73 -15.16 13.69
N ARG A 89 -21.85 -14.49 13.96
CA ARG A 89 -23.19 -15.02 13.68
C ARG A 89 -23.42 -15.36 12.21
N HIS A 90 -22.98 -14.52 11.28
CA HIS A 90 -23.11 -14.75 9.84
C HIS A 90 -22.14 -15.82 9.32
N VAL A 91 -20.89 -15.81 9.79
CA VAL A 91 -19.89 -16.84 9.47
C VAL A 91 -20.40 -18.24 9.85
N LEU A 92 -20.93 -18.36 11.07
CA LEU A 92 -21.48 -19.64 11.56
C LEU A 92 -22.72 -20.07 10.78
N GLU A 93 -23.60 -19.12 10.42
CA GLU A 93 -24.80 -19.43 9.65
C GLU A 93 -24.45 -19.85 8.21
N LEU A 94 -23.51 -19.16 7.54
CA LEU A 94 -23.04 -19.58 6.22
C LEU A 94 -22.38 -20.97 6.26
N ALA A 95 -21.60 -21.24 7.32
CA ALA A 95 -20.99 -22.56 7.49
C ALA A 95 -22.02 -23.69 7.70
N ARG A 96 -23.14 -23.43 8.44
CA ARG A 96 -24.26 -24.38 8.58
C ARG A 96 -24.93 -24.69 7.25
N ARG A 97 -24.88 -23.74 6.29
CA ARG A 97 -25.41 -23.88 4.93
C ARG A 97 -24.45 -24.57 3.96
N GLY A 98 -23.27 -25.00 4.44
CA GLY A 98 -22.29 -25.72 3.63
C GLY A 98 -21.21 -24.87 2.96
N PHE A 99 -21.14 -23.56 3.27
CA PHE A 99 -20.02 -22.72 2.80
C PHE A 99 -18.74 -23.13 3.57
N SER A 100 -17.79 -23.71 2.86
CA SER A 100 -16.58 -24.28 3.46
C SER A 100 -15.46 -23.24 3.67
N ASN A 101 -15.46 -22.16 2.92
CA ASN A 101 -14.39 -21.18 2.82
C ASN A 101 -14.77 -19.81 3.43
N VAL A 102 -15.46 -19.81 4.55
CA VAL A 102 -15.88 -18.58 5.25
C VAL A 102 -14.91 -18.29 6.40
N GLU A 103 -14.43 -17.06 6.49
CA GLU A 103 -13.57 -16.59 7.57
C GLU A 103 -14.13 -15.31 8.21
N GLY A 104 -14.02 -15.20 9.53
CA GLY A 104 -14.40 -14.01 10.29
C GLY A 104 -13.17 -13.25 10.79
N TYR A 105 -13.22 -11.92 10.70
CA TYR A 105 -12.16 -11.04 11.18
C TYR A 105 -12.74 -9.90 12.02
N ASP A 106 -12.22 -9.71 13.23
CA ASP A 106 -12.71 -8.68 14.15
C ASP A 106 -11.60 -8.17 15.06
N ARG A 107 -11.72 -6.94 15.52
CA ARG A 107 -10.77 -6.34 16.46
C ARG A 107 -10.92 -6.86 17.87
N SER A 108 -12.14 -7.23 18.28
CA SER A 108 -12.43 -7.64 19.65
C SER A 108 -11.99 -9.08 19.92
N GLN A 109 -10.92 -9.22 20.71
CA GLN A 109 -10.47 -10.53 21.19
C GLN A 109 -11.57 -11.29 21.95
N TYR A 110 -12.42 -10.56 22.68
CA TYR A 110 -13.51 -11.15 23.43
C TYR A 110 -14.56 -11.80 22.51
N LEU A 111 -14.99 -11.06 21.47
CA LEU A 111 -15.97 -11.56 20.49
C LEU A 111 -15.42 -12.72 19.68
N ILE A 112 -14.18 -12.62 19.23
CA ILE A 112 -13.49 -13.71 18.50
C ILE A 112 -13.38 -14.99 19.34
N ARG A 113 -13.08 -14.88 20.63
CA ARG A 113 -13.11 -16.07 21.52
C ARG A 113 -14.50 -16.69 21.60
N LYS A 114 -15.54 -15.87 21.66
CA LYS A 114 -16.93 -16.35 21.65
C LYS A 114 -17.27 -17.05 20.33
N ALA A 115 -16.93 -16.45 19.20
CA ALA A 115 -17.12 -17.04 17.88
C ALA A 115 -16.44 -18.42 17.76
N ARG A 116 -15.17 -18.53 18.16
CA ARG A 116 -14.43 -19.79 18.18
C ARG A 116 -15.09 -20.86 19.08
N THR A 117 -15.53 -20.45 20.27
CA THR A 117 -16.24 -21.37 21.18
C THR A 117 -17.57 -21.87 20.60
N ARG A 118 -18.32 -21.02 19.90
CA ARG A 118 -19.56 -21.42 19.20
C ARG A 118 -19.25 -22.39 18.07
N ALA A 119 -18.27 -22.08 17.21
CA ALA A 119 -17.85 -22.97 16.12
C ALA A 119 -17.45 -24.36 16.63
N GLN A 120 -16.65 -24.43 17.71
CA GLN A 120 -16.25 -25.71 18.34
C GLN A 120 -17.44 -26.51 18.86
N LYS A 121 -18.40 -25.86 19.52
CA LYS A 121 -19.61 -26.52 20.04
C LYS A 121 -20.47 -27.15 18.94
N GLU A 122 -20.45 -26.52 17.76
CA GLU A 122 -21.26 -26.94 16.60
C GLU A 122 -20.43 -27.78 15.60
N ASN A 123 -19.17 -28.08 15.90
CA ASN A 123 -18.24 -28.80 15.01
C ASN A 123 -18.07 -28.16 13.63
N LEU A 124 -18.20 -26.82 13.53
CA LEU A 124 -18.03 -26.08 12.29
C LEU A 124 -16.55 -25.77 12.05
N GLN A 125 -16.06 -26.06 10.84
CA GLN A 125 -14.69 -25.85 10.42
C GLN A 125 -14.52 -24.46 9.82
N VAL A 126 -14.56 -23.43 10.64
CA VAL A 126 -14.42 -22.01 10.24
C VAL A 126 -13.26 -21.34 10.96
N ARG A 127 -12.69 -20.31 10.34
CA ARG A 127 -11.57 -19.56 10.90
C ARG A 127 -12.06 -18.20 11.41
N PHE A 128 -11.51 -17.80 12.56
CA PHE A 128 -11.72 -16.48 13.13
C PHE A 128 -10.37 -15.89 13.50
N ARG A 129 -10.10 -14.67 13.06
CA ARG A 129 -8.86 -13.94 13.35
C ARG A 129 -9.15 -12.61 14.04
N GLU A 130 -8.24 -12.22 14.94
CA GLU A 130 -8.26 -10.92 15.60
C GLU A 130 -7.33 -9.96 14.86
N GLY A 131 -7.76 -8.68 14.65
CA GLY A 131 -6.90 -7.65 14.11
C GLY A 131 -7.63 -6.38 13.68
N ASP A 132 -6.89 -5.45 13.11
CA ASP A 132 -7.36 -4.14 12.69
C ASP A 132 -7.77 -4.17 11.20
N ALA A 133 -9.01 -3.76 10.91
CA ALA A 133 -9.56 -3.74 9.55
C ALA A 133 -8.78 -2.84 8.56
N ARG A 134 -8.02 -1.87 9.08
CA ARG A 134 -7.16 -0.98 8.28
C ARG A 134 -5.86 -1.65 7.82
N LYS A 135 -5.59 -2.90 8.25
CA LYS A 135 -4.40 -3.67 7.90
C LYS A 135 -4.71 -5.16 7.97
N LEU A 136 -5.23 -5.71 6.91
CA LEU A 136 -5.63 -7.11 6.84
C LEU A 136 -4.42 -8.02 6.62
N PRO A 137 -4.26 -9.12 7.40
CA PRO A 137 -3.12 -10.03 7.31
C PRO A 137 -3.29 -11.07 6.19
N TYR A 138 -3.94 -10.69 5.10
CA TYR A 138 -4.19 -11.55 3.96
C TYR A 138 -3.43 -11.04 2.73
N PRO A 139 -3.00 -11.93 1.83
CA PRO A 139 -2.49 -11.54 0.52
C PRO A 139 -3.53 -10.76 -0.28
N SER A 140 -3.08 -10.03 -1.30
CA SER A 140 -3.98 -9.51 -2.33
C SER A 140 -4.70 -10.66 -3.03
N ASP A 141 -5.87 -10.38 -3.61
CA ASP A 141 -6.61 -11.32 -4.44
C ASP A 141 -6.95 -12.66 -3.76
N THR A 142 -7.23 -12.62 -2.45
CA THR A 142 -7.55 -13.81 -1.65
C THR A 142 -9.03 -14.15 -1.70
N PHE A 143 -9.93 -13.17 -1.53
CA PHE A 143 -11.35 -13.41 -1.31
C PHE A 143 -12.19 -13.14 -2.57
N SER A 144 -13.24 -13.93 -2.76
CA SER A 144 -14.27 -13.67 -3.77
C SER A 144 -15.27 -12.62 -3.27
N VAL A 145 -15.51 -12.61 -1.96
CA VAL A 145 -16.49 -11.74 -1.32
C VAL A 145 -15.95 -11.24 0.03
N VAL A 146 -16.17 -9.96 0.32
CA VAL A 146 -16.00 -9.37 1.65
C VAL A 146 -17.31 -8.73 2.08
N THR A 147 -17.77 -9.04 3.29
CA THR A 147 -18.95 -8.43 3.90
C THR A 147 -18.56 -7.56 5.09
N ILE A 148 -19.25 -6.43 5.26
CA ILE A 148 -19.22 -5.57 6.46
C ILE A 148 -20.65 -5.36 6.89
N LEU A 149 -21.07 -6.05 7.95
CA LEU A 149 -22.47 -6.21 8.32
C LEU A 149 -22.79 -5.58 9.67
N GLY A 150 -24.08 -5.32 9.91
CA GLY A 150 -24.56 -4.86 11.21
C GLY A 150 -24.03 -3.50 11.62
N ASN A 151 -23.95 -2.54 10.71
CA ASN A 151 -23.47 -1.18 10.94
C ASN A 151 -22.01 -1.12 11.48
N SER A 152 -21.16 -2.03 11.01
CA SER A 152 -19.77 -2.13 11.51
C SER A 152 -18.79 -1.27 10.73
N PHE A 153 -19.24 -0.18 10.09
CA PHE A 153 -18.44 0.75 9.29
C PHE A 153 -18.61 2.20 9.78
N GLY A 154 -17.54 2.99 9.77
CA GLY A 154 -17.59 4.40 10.16
C GLY A 154 -17.28 4.67 11.64
N TYR A 155 -16.51 3.79 12.31
CA TYR A 155 -16.17 3.92 13.73
C TYR A 155 -14.90 4.74 14.00
N PHE A 156 -14.18 5.13 12.97
CA PHE A 156 -12.96 5.91 13.14
C PHE A 156 -13.25 7.41 13.18
N ASP A 157 -12.39 8.15 13.86
CA ASP A 157 -12.47 9.61 13.99
C ASP A 157 -12.21 10.33 12.66
N SER A 158 -11.49 9.71 11.74
CA SER A 158 -11.11 10.26 10.43
C SER A 158 -11.65 9.42 9.28
N THR A 159 -12.25 10.07 8.27
CA THR A 159 -12.67 9.46 7.00
C THR A 159 -11.50 8.81 6.24
N LEU A 160 -10.27 9.28 6.47
CA LEU A 160 -9.06 8.63 5.92
C LEU A 160 -8.87 7.21 6.46
N HIS A 161 -9.28 6.95 7.70
CA HIS A 161 -9.21 5.61 8.28
C HIS A 161 -10.32 4.71 7.74
N ASP A 162 -11.52 5.25 7.52
CA ASP A 162 -12.61 4.51 6.88
C ASP A 162 -12.25 4.15 5.43
N ARG A 163 -11.63 5.08 4.71
CA ARG A 163 -11.07 4.83 3.38
C ARG A 163 -10.00 3.73 3.39
N LYS A 164 -9.11 3.72 4.39
CA LYS A 164 -8.10 2.66 4.54
C LYS A 164 -8.71 1.27 4.68
N VAL A 165 -9.86 1.14 5.37
CA VAL A 165 -10.59 -0.13 5.45
C VAL A 165 -11.01 -0.57 4.05
N LEU A 166 -11.61 0.32 3.25
CA LEU A 166 -12.04 0.00 1.90
C LEU A 166 -10.88 -0.30 0.94
N GLU A 167 -9.75 0.40 1.09
CA GLU A 167 -8.53 0.12 0.33
C GLU A 167 -7.98 -1.29 0.64
N GLU A 168 -8.02 -1.72 1.91
CA GLU A 168 -7.65 -3.08 2.30
C GLU A 168 -8.65 -4.13 1.80
N VAL A 169 -9.95 -3.83 1.86
CA VAL A 169 -11.00 -4.68 1.28
C VAL A 169 -10.78 -4.83 -0.23
N PHE A 170 -10.54 -3.72 -0.94
CA PHE A 170 -10.22 -3.74 -2.37
C PHE A 170 -9.00 -4.62 -2.65
N ARG A 171 -7.94 -4.46 -1.86
CA ARG A 171 -6.69 -5.21 -2.02
C ARG A 171 -6.88 -6.72 -1.88
N VAL A 172 -7.62 -7.16 -0.86
CA VAL A 172 -7.79 -8.59 -0.58
C VAL A 172 -8.85 -9.28 -1.43
N LEU A 173 -9.75 -8.52 -2.06
CA LEU A 173 -10.70 -9.07 -3.03
C LEU A 173 -10.00 -9.43 -4.34
N LYS A 174 -10.39 -10.53 -4.97
CA LYS A 174 -9.98 -10.90 -6.33
C LYS A 174 -10.58 -9.94 -7.37
N SER A 175 -10.03 -9.91 -8.57
CA SER A 175 -10.71 -9.27 -9.70
C SER A 175 -12.07 -9.95 -9.94
N GLY A 176 -13.12 -9.16 -10.14
CA GLY A 176 -14.51 -9.64 -10.14
C GLY A 176 -15.07 -9.93 -8.75
N GLY A 177 -14.26 -9.77 -7.69
CA GLY A 177 -14.71 -9.93 -6.30
C GLY A 177 -15.70 -8.84 -5.89
N ARG A 178 -16.51 -9.12 -4.88
CA ARG A 178 -17.63 -8.28 -4.45
C ARG A 178 -17.50 -7.86 -2.99
N VAL A 179 -17.73 -6.59 -2.71
CA VAL A 179 -17.95 -6.10 -1.35
C VAL A 179 -19.43 -5.91 -1.11
N PHE A 180 -19.89 -6.21 0.10
CA PHE A 180 -21.23 -5.88 0.57
C PHE A 180 -21.13 -5.14 1.89
N ILE A 181 -21.79 -3.98 1.96
CA ILE A 181 -21.84 -3.15 3.16
C ILE A 181 -23.28 -2.94 3.58
N ASP A 182 -23.48 -3.08 4.88
CA ASP A 182 -24.74 -2.85 5.56
C ASP A 182 -24.49 -1.81 6.67
N ALA A 183 -24.96 -0.59 6.43
CA ALA A 183 -24.78 0.55 7.29
C ALA A 183 -26.11 1.23 7.60
N VAL A 184 -26.18 1.95 8.72
CA VAL A 184 -27.33 2.81 9.06
C VAL A 184 -27.41 3.98 8.07
N ASP A 185 -28.62 4.35 7.68
CA ASP A 185 -28.86 5.55 6.86
C ASP A 185 -28.61 6.81 7.71
N GLY A 186 -27.48 7.49 7.44
CA GLY A 186 -27.05 8.66 8.19
C GLY A 186 -28.04 9.83 8.10
N ASP A 187 -28.69 10.04 6.95
CA ASP A 187 -29.67 11.13 6.79
C ASP A 187 -30.95 10.85 7.58
N HIS A 188 -31.37 9.59 7.63
CA HIS A 188 -32.47 9.18 8.48
C HIS A 188 -32.12 9.34 9.96
N MET A 189 -30.93 8.90 10.34
CA MET A 189 -30.44 8.98 11.71
C MET A 189 -30.34 10.41 12.22
N LYS A 190 -29.73 11.33 11.45
CA LYS A 190 -29.63 12.76 11.79
C LYS A 190 -30.97 13.40 12.12
N LYS A 191 -32.04 12.95 11.47
CA LYS A 191 -33.40 13.49 11.65
C LYS A 191 -34.18 12.83 12.78
N ASN A 192 -33.89 11.56 13.11
CA ASN A 192 -34.78 10.74 13.92
C ASN A 192 -34.13 10.13 15.18
N PHE A 193 -32.87 10.40 15.47
CA PHE A 193 -32.26 9.85 16.68
C PHE A 193 -32.93 10.43 17.95
N GLN A 194 -33.01 9.59 18.97
CA GLN A 194 -33.55 10.00 20.27
C GLN A 194 -32.40 10.55 21.13
N PRO A 195 -32.43 11.84 21.55
CA PRO A 195 -31.34 12.41 22.35
C PRO A 195 -31.14 11.72 23.70
N ARG A 196 -32.19 11.15 24.24
CA ARG A 196 -32.14 10.40 25.50
C ARG A 196 -33.08 9.22 25.44
N SER A 197 -32.57 8.05 25.85
CA SER A 197 -33.37 6.83 26.01
C SER A 197 -32.90 6.04 27.22
N TRP A 198 -33.75 5.17 27.72
CA TRP A 198 -33.39 4.19 28.73
C TRP A 198 -34.22 2.94 28.54
N GLU A 199 -33.66 1.77 28.87
CA GLU A 199 -34.32 0.50 28.76
C GLU A 199 -33.76 -0.52 29.75
N TRP A 200 -34.62 -1.51 30.12
CA TRP A 200 -34.17 -2.69 30.82
C TRP A 200 -33.67 -3.71 29.82
N LEU A 201 -32.38 -4.10 29.99
CA LEU A 201 -31.77 -5.16 29.17
C LEU A 201 -32.18 -6.56 29.66
N ASP A 202 -32.31 -6.70 30.97
CA ASP A 202 -32.81 -7.90 31.65
C ASP A 202 -33.31 -7.50 33.07
N ARG A 203 -33.68 -8.50 33.89
CA ARG A 203 -34.13 -8.26 35.29
C ARG A 203 -33.05 -7.59 36.20
N LYS A 204 -31.81 -7.48 35.77
CA LYS A 204 -30.70 -6.99 36.58
C LYS A 204 -30.02 -5.77 36.01
N TYR A 205 -30.09 -5.57 34.71
CA TYR A 205 -29.38 -4.51 34.00
C TYR A 205 -30.36 -3.56 33.30
N PHE A 206 -30.07 -2.27 33.41
CA PHE A 206 -30.68 -1.26 32.55
C PHE A 206 -29.60 -0.32 32.01
N VAL A 207 -29.86 0.31 30.88
CA VAL A 207 -28.98 1.25 30.22
C VAL A 207 -29.69 2.58 30.02
N CYS A 208 -28.95 3.67 30.26
CA CYS A 208 -29.36 5.02 29.90
C CYS A 208 -28.43 5.48 28.78
N ARG A 209 -29.01 5.99 27.67
CA ARG A 209 -28.26 6.54 26.56
C ARG A 209 -28.53 8.01 26.37
N GLU A 210 -27.47 8.78 26.18
CA GLU A 210 -27.53 10.18 25.76
C GLU A 210 -26.84 10.27 24.39
N ARG A 211 -27.44 11.01 23.45
CA ARG A 211 -26.93 11.13 22.08
C ARG A 211 -26.96 12.57 21.62
N ALA A 212 -25.93 12.97 20.86
CA ALA A 212 -25.82 14.27 20.21
C ALA A 212 -25.07 14.12 18.87
N LEU A 213 -25.30 15.03 17.97
CA LEU A 213 -24.43 15.16 16.80
C LEU A 213 -23.10 15.79 17.19
N SER A 214 -22.02 15.38 16.52
CA SER A 214 -20.73 16.06 16.60
C SER A 214 -20.83 17.51 16.10
N SER A 215 -19.86 18.32 16.42
CA SER A 215 -19.83 19.74 16.04
C SER A 215 -19.87 19.96 14.52
N ASP A 216 -19.31 19.05 13.74
CA ASP A 216 -19.37 19.03 12.28
C ASP A 216 -20.68 18.39 11.72
N GLY A 217 -21.49 17.78 12.57
CA GLY A 217 -22.73 17.10 12.21
C GLY A 217 -22.55 15.76 11.47
N ASP A 218 -21.34 15.24 11.39
CA ASP A 218 -21.01 14.05 10.61
C ASP A 218 -21.01 12.75 11.42
N ARG A 219 -21.01 12.86 12.77
CA ARG A 219 -21.03 11.69 13.65
C ARG A 219 -22.16 11.79 14.65
N LEU A 220 -22.72 10.64 15.02
CA LEU A 220 -23.57 10.52 16.19
C LEU A 220 -22.71 10.12 17.38
N ILE A 221 -22.66 10.97 18.38
CA ILE A 221 -21.99 10.72 19.64
C ILE A 221 -22.97 10.06 20.59
N CYS A 222 -22.59 8.97 21.21
CA CYS A 222 -23.38 8.26 22.18
C CYS A 222 -22.63 8.09 23.51
N ARG A 223 -23.32 8.38 24.61
CA ARG A 223 -22.92 7.99 25.96
C ARG A 223 -23.84 6.90 26.47
N GLU A 224 -23.28 5.83 26.98
CA GLU A 224 -24.02 4.77 27.66
C GLU A 224 -23.64 4.67 29.11
N VAL A 225 -24.62 4.83 29.99
CA VAL A 225 -24.48 4.55 31.43
C VAL A 225 -25.22 3.24 31.72
N ILE A 226 -24.46 2.19 32.02
CA ILE A 226 -25.01 0.87 32.28
C ILE A 226 -25.06 0.65 33.79
N CYS A 227 -26.26 0.33 34.26
CA CYS A 227 -26.54 0.13 35.68
C CYS A 227 -26.95 -1.31 35.95
N ARG A 228 -26.54 -1.80 37.10
CA ARG A 228 -27.00 -3.09 37.64
C ARG A 228 -27.74 -2.86 38.96
N ASN A 229 -28.96 -3.41 39.08
CA ASN A 229 -29.87 -3.10 40.21
C ASN A 229 -29.29 -3.39 41.61
N ASP A 230 -28.33 -4.36 41.72
CA ASP A 230 -27.69 -4.74 42.98
C ASP A 230 -26.29 -4.12 43.19
N ARG A 231 -25.74 -3.37 42.22
CA ARG A 231 -24.36 -2.83 42.25
C ARG A 231 -24.22 -1.38 41.85
N GLY A 232 -25.29 -0.75 41.37
CA GLY A 232 -25.24 0.60 40.84
C GLY A 232 -24.61 0.67 39.45
N ILE A 233 -23.95 1.78 39.15
CA ILE A 233 -23.29 2.03 37.85
C ILE A 233 -22.11 1.10 37.67
N ILE A 234 -22.09 0.37 36.56
CA ILE A 234 -21.03 -0.58 36.20
C ILE A 234 -20.20 -0.13 34.99
N ALA A 235 -20.75 0.73 34.15
CA ALA A 235 -20.03 1.38 33.06
C ALA A 235 -20.60 2.77 32.79
N ASP A 236 -19.74 3.68 32.36
CA ASP A 236 -20.04 5.00 31.79
C ASP A 236 -19.09 5.15 30.59
N GLN A 237 -19.58 4.99 29.38
CA GLN A 237 -18.77 4.85 28.19
C GLN A 237 -19.28 5.74 27.06
N PHE A 238 -18.34 6.21 26.23
CA PHE A 238 -18.60 7.12 25.13
C PHE A 238 -18.08 6.51 23.85
N TYR A 239 -18.86 6.64 22.77
CA TYR A 239 -18.48 6.21 21.42
C TYR A 239 -19.12 7.10 20.37
N ALA A 240 -18.69 6.96 19.12
CA ALA A 240 -19.19 7.76 18.02
C ALA A 240 -19.24 6.93 16.74
N GLU A 241 -20.28 7.15 15.95
CA GLU A 241 -20.49 6.52 14.65
C GLU A 241 -20.56 7.58 13.57
N ARG A 242 -19.87 7.41 12.45
CA ARG A 242 -19.99 8.31 11.32
C ARG A 242 -21.27 8.01 10.56
N LEU A 243 -22.02 9.05 10.30
CA LEU A 243 -23.33 8.98 9.66
C LEU A 243 -23.19 9.11 8.14
N TYR A 244 -22.87 8.00 7.47
CA TYR A 244 -22.84 7.94 6.03
C TYR A 244 -24.24 7.91 5.43
N ASN A 245 -24.44 8.64 4.33
CA ASN A 245 -25.59 8.51 3.46
C ASN A 245 -25.22 7.84 2.14
N ARG A 246 -26.17 7.67 1.22
CA ARG A 246 -25.93 6.99 -0.07
C ARG A 246 -24.89 7.68 -0.91
N GLU A 247 -24.90 9.00 -0.97
CA GLU A 247 -23.98 9.81 -1.75
C GLU A 247 -22.55 9.69 -1.22
N SER A 248 -22.36 9.85 0.08
CA SER A 248 -21.04 9.77 0.71
C SER A 248 -20.43 8.36 0.66
N LEU A 249 -21.24 7.30 0.78
CA LEU A 249 -20.79 5.92 0.56
C LEU A 249 -20.44 5.66 -0.91
N PHE A 250 -21.23 6.18 -1.84
CA PHE A 250 -20.94 6.11 -3.27
C PHE A 250 -19.58 6.75 -3.59
N GLU A 251 -19.36 7.98 -3.12
CA GLU A 251 -18.10 8.70 -3.33
C GLU A 251 -16.91 7.96 -2.70
N LEU A 252 -17.07 7.49 -1.47
CA LEU A 252 -16.00 6.82 -0.75
C LEU A 252 -15.59 5.49 -1.41
N LEU A 253 -16.54 4.68 -1.84
CA LEU A 253 -16.29 3.42 -2.56
C LEU A 253 -15.64 3.67 -3.92
N THR A 254 -16.18 4.62 -4.69
CA THR A 254 -15.62 4.98 -6.00
C THR A 254 -14.19 5.53 -5.86
N ALA A 255 -13.95 6.39 -4.85
CA ALA A 255 -12.61 6.91 -4.54
C ALA A 255 -11.64 5.82 -4.05
N SER A 256 -12.17 4.70 -3.53
CA SER A 256 -11.39 3.52 -3.12
C SER A 256 -11.19 2.50 -4.24
N GLY A 257 -11.65 2.79 -5.46
CA GLY A 257 -11.41 1.99 -6.67
C GLY A 257 -12.50 0.98 -7.03
N PHE A 258 -13.57 0.87 -6.26
CA PHE A 258 -14.69 -0.02 -6.58
C PHE A 258 -15.49 0.47 -7.79
N SER A 259 -16.18 -0.46 -8.47
CA SER A 259 -17.18 -0.15 -9.49
C SER A 259 -18.30 0.72 -8.92
N ILE A 260 -19.16 1.25 -9.80
CA ILE A 260 -20.36 1.98 -9.38
C ILE A 260 -21.18 1.10 -8.41
N PRO A 261 -21.38 1.54 -7.15
CA PRO A 261 -22.13 0.77 -6.17
C PRO A 261 -23.58 0.58 -6.56
N THR A 262 -24.09 -0.62 -6.33
CA THR A 262 -25.51 -0.96 -6.48
C THR A 262 -26.17 -0.92 -5.10
N PHE A 263 -27.20 -0.10 -4.95
CA PHE A 263 -28.01 -0.03 -3.73
C PHE A 263 -29.17 -1.02 -3.80
N HIS A 264 -29.35 -1.78 -2.73
CA HIS A 264 -30.39 -2.81 -2.63
C HIS A 264 -31.58 -2.35 -1.78
N THR A 265 -32.70 -3.01 -1.96
CA THR A 265 -33.90 -2.77 -1.16
C THR A 265 -33.63 -3.18 0.29
N THR A 266 -33.93 -2.32 1.23
CA THR A 266 -33.76 -2.58 2.66
C THR A 266 -34.66 -3.71 3.15
N PHE A 267 -34.07 -4.63 3.88
CA PHE A 267 -34.79 -5.54 4.76
C PHE A 267 -34.93 -4.84 6.12
N SER A 268 -36.16 -4.58 6.56
CA SER A 268 -36.42 -4.16 7.93
C SER A 268 -36.52 -5.41 8.80
N PRO A 269 -35.57 -5.70 9.68
CA PRO A 269 -35.81 -6.69 10.71
C PRO A 269 -36.96 -6.15 11.59
N VAL A 270 -38.08 -6.80 11.56
CA VAL A 270 -39.14 -6.55 12.54
C VAL A 270 -38.61 -7.14 13.86
N SER A 271 -37.86 -6.34 14.64
CA SER A 271 -37.57 -6.73 16.01
C SER A 271 -38.85 -6.55 16.82
N THR A 272 -39.24 -7.59 17.51
CA THR A 272 -40.35 -7.57 18.47
C THR A 272 -39.98 -6.95 19.81
N GLY A 273 -38.77 -6.45 19.96
CA GLY A 273 -38.16 -5.90 21.18
C GLY A 273 -37.90 -4.41 21.08
N THR A 274 -38.36 -3.69 22.01
CA THR A 274 -38.03 -2.41 22.64
C THR A 274 -37.51 -1.20 21.81
N GLN A 275 -37.62 -0.04 22.42
CA GLN A 275 -37.58 1.32 21.91
C GLN A 275 -36.36 1.75 21.06
N ASP A 276 -35.24 1.04 21.06
CA ASP A 276 -34.01 1.40 20.33
C ASP A 276 -33.84 0.67 18.98
N ALA A 277 -34.70 -0.30 18.65
CA ALA A 277 -34.72 -0.95 17.33
C ALA A 277 -34.94 0.03 16.16
N GLY A 278 -35.45 1.23 16.45
CA GLY A 278 -35.63 2.31 15.48
C GLY A 278 -34.33 2.80 14.82
N MET A 279 -33.16 2.69 15.49
CA MET A 279 -31.88 3.08 14.92
C MET A 279 -31.48 2.18 13.73
N MET A 280 -31.76 0.89 13.80
CA MET A 280 -31.47 -0.08 12.75
C MET A 280 -32.64 -0.24 11.75
N GLY A 281 -33.71 0.55 11.88
CA GLY A 281 -34.91 0.44 11.06
C GLY A 281 -34.71 0.90 9.61
N GLN A 282 -33.81 1.82 9.36
CA GLN A 282 -33.45 2.29 8.02
C GLN A 282 -31.98 2.05 7.77
N ARG A 283 -31.68 1.15 6.84
CA ARG A 283 -30.31 0.72 6.52
C ARG A 283 -30.03 0.99 5.05
N ILE A 284 -28.77 1.26 4.75
CA ILE A 284 -28.24 1.29 3.40
C ILE A 284 -27.57 -0.05 3.16
N LEU A 285 -28.13 -0.82 2.24
CA LEU A 285 -27.53 -2.06 1.76
C LEU A 285 -26.94 -1.79 0.38
N LEU A 286 -25.66 -2.01 0.23
CA LEU A 286 -24.99 -1.80 -1.05
C LEU A 286 -23.99 -2.90 -1.36
N SER A 287 -23.81 -3.16 -2.65
CA SER A 287 -22.70 -3.98 -3.16
C SER A 287 -21.93 -3.22 -4.21
N ALA A 288 -20.63 -3.52 -4.31
CA ALA A 288 -19.77 -3.04 -5.38
C ALA A 288 -18.79 -4.14 -5.79
N THR A 289 -18.34 -4.10 -7.01
CA THR A 289 -17.38 -5.08 -7.57
C THR A 289 -15.99 -4.48 -7.63
N VAL A 290 -15.01 -5.31 -7.47
CA VAL A 290 -13.61 -4.97 -7.71
C VAL A 290 -13.27 -5.35 -9.14
N GLU A 291 -13.11 -4.36 -9.98
CA GLU A 291 -12.53 -4.56 -11.30
C GLU A 291 -11.03 -4.28 -11.22
N LYS A 292 -10.26 -5.30 -10.86
CA LYS A 292 -8.80 -5.28 -11.01
C LYS A 292 -8.41 -5.66 -12.43
N ALA A 293 -9.32 -5.41 -13.36
CA ALA A 293 -9.05 -5.69 -14.76
C ALA A 293 -7.86 -4.83 -15.18
N TRP A 294 -6.80 -5.50 -15.56
CA TRP A 294 -6.04 -5.05 -16.71
C TRP A 294 -7.07 -4.65 -17.75
N PRO A 295 -6.97 -3.46 -18.34
CA PRO A 295 -7.91 -3.09 -19.37
C PRO A 295 -7.82 -4.17 -20.45
N SER A 296 -8.71 -5.16 -20.38
CA SER A 296 -8.96 -5.98 -21.56
C SER A 296 -9.49 -4.98 -22.58
N LEU A 297 -8.79 -4.83 -23.69
CA LEU A 297 -9.14 -3.92 -24.80
C LEU A 297 -10.63 -3.96 -25.17
N SER A 298 -11.35 -5.02 -24.78
CA SER A 298 -12.75 -5.26 -25.15
C SER A 298 -13.79 -4.62 -24.23
N SER A 299 -13.53 -4.40 -22.94
CA SER A 299 -14.57 -3.88 -22.01
C SER A 299 -14.60 -2.35 -21.87
N SER A 300 -13.48 -1.66 -22.14
CA SER A 300 -13.46 -0.20 -22.23
C SER A 300 -14.07 0.34 -23.53
N LEU A 301 -14.33 -0.52 -24.52
CA LEU A 301 -14.85 -0.13 -25.84
C LEU A 301 -16.35 0.22 -25.83
N GLN A 302 -17.13 -0.30 -24.90
CA GLN A 302 -18.59 -0.16 -24.96
C GLN A 302 -19.13 1.16 -24.36
N ASN A 303 -18.31 1.91 -23.59
CA ASN A 303 -18.75 3.15 -22.92
C ASN A 303 -18.07 4.42 -23.43
N ALA A 304 -17.36 4.40 -24.55
CA ALA A 304 -16.48 5.48 -24.97
C ALA A 304 -16.89 6.23 -26.26
N GLU A 305 -18.10 6.02 -26.76
CA GLU A 305 -18.54 6.66 -28.03
C GLU A 305 -18.58 8.20 -28.06
N SER A 306 -18.22 8.89 -26.96
CA SER A 306 -18.29 10.34 -26.89
C SER A 306 -17.01 11.08 -26.47
N LYS A 307 -15.88 10.40 -26.29
CA LYS A 307 -14.65 11.07 -25.82
C LYS A 307 -13.65 11.36 -26.95
N LYS A 308 -13.17 12.60 -27.00
CA LYS A 308 -12.06 13.01 -27.87
C LYS A 308 -10.82 12.16 -27.58
N PRO A 309 -10.13 11.59 -28.61
CA PRO A 309 -8.90 10.83 -28.39
C PRO A 309 -7.84 11.65 -27.67
N LEU A 310 -7.11 11.02 -26.73
CA LEU A 310 -5.98 11.64 -26.05
C LEU A 310 -4.78 11.74 -26.98
N ASN A 311 -4.11 12.90 -26.98
CA ASN A 311 -2.86 13.10 -27.70
C ASN A 311 -1.69 12.67 -26.82
N VAL A 312 -1.11 11.53 -27.13
CA VAL A 312 0.03 10.94 -26.42
C VAL A 312 1.30 11.13 -27.25
N VAL A 313 2.32 11.71 -26.65
CA VAL A 313 3.66 11.79 -27.26
C VAL A 313 4.51 10.67 -26.67
N VAL A 314 5.20 9.92 -27.52
CA VAL A 314 6.16 8.88 -27.12
C VAL A 314 7.57 9.42 -27.32
N VAL A 315 8.36 9.48 -26.26
CA VAL A 315 9.78 9.87 -26.32
C VAL A 315 10.63 8.63 -26.27
N LEU A 316 11.56 8.51 -27.20
CA LEU A 316 12.46 7.34 -27.40
C LEU A 316 13.91 7.82 -27.45
N GLY A 317 14.85 6.89 -27.34
CA GLY A 317 16.25 7.11 -27.69
C GLY A 317 16.44 7.60 -29.15
N ASP A 318 17.58 8.23 -29.42
CA ASP A 318 17.89 8.77 -30.75
C ASP A 318 18.71 7.76 -31.58
N PRO A 319 18.15 7.09 -32.58
CA PRO A 319 18.87 6.06 -33.36
C PRO A 319 20.02 6.63 -34.21
N ARG A 320 20.19 7.96 -34.25
CA ARG A 320 21.29 8.63 -34.99
C ARG A 320 22.50 8.94 -34.09
N LYS A 321 22.38 8.66 -32.78
CA LYS A 321 23.43 8.89 -31.81
C LYS A 321 24.02 7.58 -31.33
N GLU A 322 25.28 7.66 -30.87
CA GLU A 322 25.96 6.51 -30.27
C GLU A 322 25.23 6.03 -29.00
N ASP A 323 25.19 4.73 -28.82
CA ASP A 323 24.74 4.08 -27.58
C ASP A 323 25.93 3.38 -26.95
N GLN A 324 26.47 3.98 -25.87
CA GLN A 324 27.69 3.51 -25.18
C GLN A 324 27.51 2.16 -24.49
N VAL A 325 26.29 1.71 -24.26
CA VAL A 325 26.02 0.44 -23.57
C VAL A 325 26.17 -0.74 -24.53
N LYS A 326 25.93 -0.52 -25.81
CA LYS A 326 25.95 -1.57 -26.83
C LYS A 326 27.35 -1.89 -27.35
N PRO A 327 27.62 -3.16 -27.71
CA PRO A 327 28.93 -3.55 -28.25
C PRO A 327 29.38 -2.78 -29.48
N ALA A 328 28.43 -2.47 -30.40
CA ALA A 328 28.69 -1.75 -31.63
C ALA A 328 28.53 -0.22 -31.49
N CYS A 329 28.11 0.27 -30.34
CA CYS A 329 27.78 1.68 -30.05
C CYS A 329 26.72 2.28 -30.99
N VAL A 330 25.87 1.47 -31.63
CA VAL A 330 24.84 1.93 -32.57
C VAL A 330 23.53 1.16 -32.33
N PHE A 331 22.43 1.77 -32.73
CA PHE A 331 21.15 1.07 -32.85
C PHE A 331 21.25 0.07 -34.01
N ASP A 332 20.82 -1.17 -33.73
CA ASP A 332 20.85 -2.27 -34.70
C ASP A 332 19.43 -2.65 -35.18
N ASP A 333 19.34 -3.70 -35.99
CA ASP A 333 18.06 -4.17 -36.53
C ASP A 333 17.10 -4.66 -35.45
N ASP A 334 17.59 -5.20 -34.34
CA ASP A 334 16.78 -5.66 -33.21
C ASP A 334 16.14 -4.49 -32.46
N ASP A 335 16.82 -3.35 -32.36
CA ASP A 335 16.24 -2.11 -31.81
C ASP A 335 15.13 -1.58 -32.69
N LEU A 336 15.38 -1.54 -34.01
CA LEU A 336 14.39 -1.09 -34.96
C LEU A 336 13.16 -1.99 -34.96
N GLU A 337 13.33 -3.30 -34.84
CA GLU A 337 12.23 -4.27 -34.69
C GLU A 337 11.48 -4.01 -33.37
N THR A 338 12.18 -3.78 -32.24
CA THR A 338 11.57 -3.46 -30.95
C THR A 338 10.72 -2.19 -31.02
N VAL A 339 11.22 -1.12 -31.65
CA VAL A 339 10.47 0.11 -31.90
C VAL A 339 9.25 -0.13 -32.79
N ASN A 340 9.36 -0.97 -33.83
CA ASN A 340 8.24 -1.29 -34.72
C ASN A 340 7.16 -2.08 -33.99
N ARG A 341 7.52 -3.09 -33.19
CA ARG A 341 6.57 -3.87 -32.37
C ARG A 341 5.88 -3.00 -31.31
N MET A 342 6.60 -2.08 -30.70
CA MET A 342 6.02 -1.10 -29.79
C MET A 342 5.00 -0.20 -30.49
N LYS A 343 5.35 0.35 -31.68
CA LYS A 343 4.41 1.17 -32.47
C LYS A 343 3.16 0.38 -32.86
N GLN A 344 3.32 -0.89 -33.25
CA GLN A 344 2.20 -1.79 -33.52
C GLN A 344 1.33 -1.98 -32.29
N ALA A 345 1.92 -2.34 -31.13
CA ALA A 345 1.20 -2.56 -29.87
C ALA A 345 0.46 -1.30 -29.40
N LEU A 346 1.07 -0.12 -29.55
CA LEU A 346 0.41 1.16 -29.24
C LEU A 346 -0.77 1.44 -30.18
N SER A 347 -0.69 1.04 -31.45
CA SER A 347 -1.80 1.23 -32.40
C SER A 347 -3.06 0.42 -32.05
N GLU A 348 -2.92 -0.64 -31.25
CA GLU A 348 -4.01 -1.45 -30.74
C GLU A 348 -4.75 -0.78 -29.55
N ILE A 349 -4.16 0.25 -28.92
CA ILE A 349 -4.74 0.94 -27.77
C ILE A 349 -5.76 1.98 -28.27
N PRO A 350 -7.06 1.79 -27.97
CA PRO A 350 -8.11 2.67 -28.48
C PRO A 350 -8.09 4.03 -27.78
N TYR A 351 -8.69 5.03 -28.43
CA TYR A 351 -8.88 6.39 -27.91
C TYR A 351 -7.59 7.17 -27.57
N MET A 352 -6.46 6.73 -28.09
CA MET A 352 -5.18 7.43 -28.01
C MET A 352 -4.59 7.66 -29.40
N LYS A 353 -4.04 8.84 -29.60
CA LYS A 353 -3.31 9.23 -30.81
C LYS A 353 -1.85 9.43 -30.44
N PHE A 354 -0.98 8.59 -30.99
CA PHE A 354 0.44 8.59 -30.67
C PHE A 354 1.24 9.44 -31.67
N THR A 355 2.22 10.18 -31.15
CA THR A 355 3.23 10.92 -31.93
C THR A 355 4.58 10.58 -31.33
N PHE A 356 5.56 10.22 -32.16
CA PHE A 356 6.87 9.75 -31.73
C PHE A 356 7.91 10.86 -31.85
N LEU A 357 8.75 11.02 -30.82
CA LEU A 357 9.90 11.91 -30.78
C LEU A 357 11.14 11.10 -30.43
N ASP A 358 11.99 10.91 -31.43
CA ASP A 358 13.24 10.17 -31.37
C ASP A 358 14.46 11.00 -31.80
N ARG A 359 14.31 12.31 -32.01
CA ARG A 359 15.38 13.22 -32.41
C ARG A 359 15.73 14.15 -31.25
N HIS A 360 16.84 13.87 -30.58
CA HIS A 360 17.24 14.59 -29.37
C HIS A 360 17.73 16.01 -29.65
N GLU A 361 18.23 16.29 -30.85
CA GLU A 361 18.66 17.65 -31.26
C GLU A 361 17.50 18.66 -31.21
N THR A 362 16.29 18.21 -31.55
CA THR A 362 15.09 19.10 -31.59
C THR A 362 14.16 18.83 -30.40
N LEU A 363 14.43 17.83 -29.54
CA LEU A 363 13.53 17.36 -28.50
C LEU A 363 13.05 18.49 -27.58
N LEU A 364 13.95 19.37 -27.15
CA LEU A 364 13.63 20.50 -26.28
C LEU A 364 12.59 21.43 -26.90
N GLU A 365 12.83 21.83 -28.16
CA GLU A 365 11.93 22.73 -28.91
C GLU A 365 10.60 22.02 -29.23
N ASP A 366 10.64 20.74 -29.53
CA ASP A 366 9.46 19.96 -29.87
C ASP A 366 8.56 19.77 -28.65
N LEU A 367 9.11 19.49 -27.48
CA LEU A 367 8.38 19.42 -26.19
C LEU A 367 7.81 20.81 -25.84
N LYS A 368 8.59 21.88 -25.97
CA LYS A 368 8.15 23.26 -25.70
C LYS A 368 6.96 23.64 -26.56
N LYS A 369 6.98 23.34 -27.87
CA LYS A 369 5.87 23.63 -28.82
C LYS A 369 4.61 22.82 -28.51
N ARG A 370 4.74 21.69 -27.82
CA ARG A 370 3.67 20.75 -27.44
C ARG A 370 3.10 21.00 -26.06
N ALA A 371 3.75 21.80 -25.22
CA ALA A 371 3.26 22.20 -23.92
C ALA A 371 1.81 22.73 -24.00
N GLY A 372 0.91 22.21 -23.17
CA GLY A 372 -0.52 22.51 -23.17
C GLY A 372 -1.34 21.90 -24.33
N LYS A 373 -0.71 21.17 -25.28
CA LYS A 373 -1.37 20.48 -26.41
C LYS A 373 -1.26 18.96 -26.31
N THR A 374 -0.34 18.44 -25.52
CA THR A 374 -0.12 17.02 -25.23
C THR A 374 -0.83 16.69 -23.94
N ASP A 375 -1.66 15.65 -23.97
CA ASP A 375 -2.39 15.18 -22.78
C ASP A 375 -1.49 14.36 -21.86
N LEU A 376 -0.59 13.53 -22.45
CA LEU A 376 0.34 12.66 -21.73
C LEU A 376 1.58 12.36 -22.57
N VAL A 377 2.73 12.24 -21.94
CA VAL A 377 3.94 11.70 -22.58
C VAL A 377 4.17 10.27 -22.08
N LEU A 378 4.30 9.32 -22.99
CA LEU A 378 4.86 7.99 -22.71
C LEU A 378 6.38 8.11 -22.83
N ASN A 379 7.06 8.17 -21.68
CA ASN A 379 8.52 8.28 -21.64
C ASN A 379 9.12 6.86 -21.68
N LEU A 380 9.70 6.50 -22.82
CA LEU A 380 10.39 5.24 -23.07
C LEU A 380 11.87 5.47 -23.44
N CYS A 381 12.42 6.62 -23.05
CA CYS A 381 13.81 6.99 -23.31
C CYS A 381 14.70 6.50 -22.16
N ASP A 382 14.84 5.17 -22.03
CA ASP A 382 15.69 4.53 -21.05
C ASP A 382 17.19 4.60 -21.42
N GLU A 383 17.53 4.88 -22.69
CA GLU A 383 18.88 5.20 -23.12
C GLU A 383 19.40 6.56 -22.59
N GLY A 384 18.48 7.41 -22.11
CA GLY A 384 18.78 8.77 -21.64
C GLY A 384 18.87 9.82 -22.75
N PHE A 385 18.88 11.09 -22.36
CA PHE A 385 19.00 12.20 -23.30
C PHE A 385 20.32 12.16 -24.06
N ASN A 386 20.30 12.16 -25.38
CA ASN A 386 21.41 11.91 -26.29
C ASN A 386 22.05 10.52 -26.15
N ASN A 387 21.27 9.54 -25.75
CA ASN A 387 21.69 8.16 -25.47
C ASN A 387 22.82 8.08 -24.43
N ASP A 388 22.79 9.00 -23.48
CA ASP A 388 23.71 9.02 -22.34
C ASP A 388 22.92 8.56 -21.09
N PRO A 389 23.17 7.35 -20.56
CA PRO A 389 22.41 6.81 -19.44
C PRO A 389 22.41 7.71 -18.18
N ILE A 390 23.48 8.49 -17.96
CA ILE A 390 23.56 9.44 -16.85
C ILE A 390 22.48 10.55 -17.02
N LYS A 391 22.06 10.80 -18.25
CA LYS A 391 21.07 11.82 -18.59
C LYS A 391 19.65 11.29 -18.75
N GLU A 392 19.34 10.07 -18.31
CA GLU A 392 17.98 9.54 -18.29
C GLU A 392 17.01 10.48 -17.56
N LEU A 393 17.43 11.00 -16.41
CA LEU A 393 16.66 11.96 -15.61
C LEU A 393 16.38 13.29 -16.31
N HIS A 394 17.07 13.65 -17.40
CA HIS A 394 16.89 14.93 -18.07
C HIS A 394 15.57 15.01 -18.84
N VAL A 395 15.12 13.89 -19.43
CA VAL A 395 13.83 13.88 -20.15
C VAL A 395 12.66 14.19 -19.21
N PRO A 396 12.46 13.47 -18.09
CA PRO A 396 11.41 13.82 -17.14
C PRO A 396 11.60 15.21 -16.50
N ALA A 397 12.85 15.67 -16.29
CA ALA A 397 13.07 17.04 -15.80
C ALA A 397 12.58 18.11 -16.79
N LEU A 398 12.79 17.91 -18.09
CA LEU A 398 12.23 18.79 -19.13
C LEU A 398 10.70 18.77 -19.16
N LEU A 399 10.11 17.57 -19.01
CA LEU A 399 8.66 17.40 -18.96
C LEU A 399 8.05 18.13 -17.75
N GLU A 400 8.67 18.02 -16.57
CA GLU A 400 8.27 18.78 -15.37
C GLU A 400 8.42 20.30 -15.58
N GLN A 401 9.51 20.74 -16.19
CA GLN A 401 9.73 22.16 -16.50
C GLN A 401 8.62 22.74 -17.39
N PHE A 402 8.11 21.95 -18.33
CA PHE A 402 7.04 22.38 -19.24
C PHE A 402 5.64 22.03 -18.72
N ASN A 403 5.50 21.48 -17.52
CA ASN A 403 4.23 21.01 -16.93
C ASN A 403 3.49 20.02 -17.86
N ILE A 404 4.21 19.13 -18.52
CA ILE A 404 3.65 18.07 -19.36
C ILE A 404 3.53 16.79 -18.53
N PRO A 405 2.32 16.21 -18.37
CA PRO A 405 2.16 14.92 -17.71
C PRO A 405 2.91 13.81 -18.44
N TYR A 406 3.52 12.86 -17.71
CA TYR A 406 4.30 11.78 -18.32
C TYR A 406 4.25 10.49 -17.50
N THR A 407 4.63 9.35 -18.11
CA THR A 407 4.73 8.04 -17.48
C THR A 407 6.08 7.83 -16.83
N GLY A 408 6.11 7.03 -15.76
CA GLY A 408 7.34 6.57 -15.12
C GLY A 408 7.88 7.53 -14.07
N ALA A 409 9.08 7.22 -13.61
CA ALA A 409 9.72 7.87 -12.48
C ALA A 409 10.11 9.33 -12.77
N GLY A 410 10.12 10.13 -11.71
CA GLY A 410 10.61 11.50 -11.76
C GLY A 410 12.15 11.59 -11.68
N PRO A 411 12.73 12.77 -11.99
CA PRO A 411 14.18 12.94 -12.04
C PRO A 411 14.88 12.60 -10.72
N GLN A 412 14.26 12.88 -9.57
CA GLN A 412 14.84 12.53 -8.27
C GLN A 412 14.92 11.02 -8.05
N CYS A 413 13.87 10.28 -8.44
CA CYS A 413 13.82 8.83 -8.32
C CYS A 413 14.88 8.18 -9.23
N LEU A 414 14.97 8.61 -10.48
CA LEU A 414 15.98 8.14 -11.45
C LEU A 414 17.38 8.38 -10.95
N SER A 415 17.70 9.62 -10.54
CA SER A 415 19.02 9.98 -10.01
C SER A 415 19.39 9.13 -8.78
N PHE A 416 18.43 8.89 -7.89
CA PHE A 416 18.66 8.10 -6.69
C PHE A 416 18.88 6.62 -7.02
N CYS A 417 18.06 6.04 -7.87
CA CYS A 417 18.11 4.63 -8.23
C CYS A 417 19.31 4.28 -9.13
N TYR A 418 19.85 5.25 -9.86
CA TYR A 418 21.07 5.09 -10.66
C TYR A 418 22.31 4.80 -9.81
N ASP A 419 22.32 5.20 -8.53
CA ASP A 419 23.37 4.92 -7.56
C ASP A 419 22.99 3.72 -6.67
N LYS A 420 23.61 2.56 -6.91
CA LYS A 420 23.32 1.32 -6.18
C LYS A 420 23.62 1.42 -4.69
N SER A 421 24.62 2.21 -4.30
CA SER A 421 24.98 2.40 -2.89
C SER A 421 23.92 3.19 -2.11
N LEU A 422 23.28 4.19 -2.75
CA LEU A 422 22.20 4.96 -2.17
C LEU A 422 20.93 4.10 -2.00
N VAL A 423 20.57 3.31 -3.00
CA VAL A 423 19.45 2.35 -2.92
C VAL A 423 19.66 1.36 -1.77
N ARG A 424 20.88 0.81 -1.64
CA ARG A 424 21.23 -0.08 -0.53
C ARG A 424 21.15 0.62 0.82
N GLY A 425 21.59 1.88 0.89
CA GLY A 425 21.47 2.71 2.10
C GLY A 425 20.02 2.88 2.53
N ALA A 426 19.13 3.23 1.60
CA ALA A 426 17.68 3.34 1.86
C ALA A 426 17.06 2.00 2.28
N ALA A 427 17.42 0.92 1.61
CA ALA A 427 16.94 -0.43 1.94
C ALA A 427 17.34 -0.83 3.38
N ARG A 428 18.61 -0.59 3.76
CA ARG A 428 19.10 -0.88 5.12
C ARG A 428 18.38 -0.08 6.19
N GLU A 429 18.13 1.20 5.96
CA GLU A 429 17.35 2.06 6.86
C GLU A 429 15.92 1.49 7.06
N MET A 430 15.35 0.94 6.00
CA MET A 430 14.03 0.28 6.05
C MET A 430 14.07 -1.17 6.57
N ARG A 431 15.25 -1.65 7.01
CA ARG A 431 15.48 -3.05 7.44
C ARG A 431 15.17 -4.08 6.35
N ILE A 432 15.38 -3.70 5.10
CA ILE A 432 15.26 -4.59 3.94
C ILE A 432 16.64 -5.23 3.71
N PRO A 433 16.72 -6.56 3.60
CA PRO A 433 17.98 -7.26 3.44
C PRO A 433 18.68 -6.90 2.12
N VAL A 434 19.95 -6.56 2.20
CA VAL A 434 20.87 -6.33 1.06
C VAL A 434 22.13 -7.16 1.25
N ALA A 435 22.87 -7.41 0.17
CA ALA A 435 24.19 -8.04 0.25
C ALA A 435 25.12 -7.22 1.14
N LYS A 436 26.05 -7.87 1.86
CA LYS A 436 27.13 -7.15 2.53
C LYS A 436 28.02 -6.55 1.47
N GLY A 437 28.43 -5.29 1.64
CA GLY A 437 29.25 -4.65 0.63
C GLY A 437 29.78 -3.30 1.07
N VAL A 438 30.75 -2.81 0.34
CA VAL A 438 31.45 -1.54 0.56
C VAL A 438 31.57 -0.77 -0.74
N LEU A 439 31.37 0.54 -0.68
CA LEU A 439 31.67 1.45 -1.79
C LEU A 439 33.16 1.75 -1.82
N VAL A 440 33.76 1.60 -2.98
CA VAL A 440 35.15 1.87 -3.25
C VAL A 440 35.30 3.04 -4.22
N THR A 441 35.87 4.13 -3.77
CA THR A 441 36.11 5.35 -4.55
C THR A 441 37.53 5.47 -5.04
N GLY A 442 38.48 4.85 -4.33
CA GLY A 442 39.90 4.81 -4.66
C GLY A 442 40.53 3.48 -4.28
N ASP A 443 41.73 3.26 -4.77
CA ASP A 443 42.48 2.01 -4.56
C ASP A 443 42.85 1.77 -3.08
N SER A 444 42.98 2.85 -2.29
CA SER A 444 43.18 2.77 -0.83
C SER A 444 42.06 2.07 -0.10
N ASP A 445 40.81 2.19 -0.59
CA ASP A 445 39.64 1.61 0.04
C ASP A 445 39.66 0.08 -0.06
N VAL A 446 40.29 -0.47 -1.13
CA VAL A 446 40.44 -1.91 -1.34
C VAL A 446 41.32 -2.55 -0.27
N SER A 447 42.21 -1.78 0.35
CA SER A 447 43.12 -2.30 1.38
C SER A 447 42.46 -2.48 2.75
N SER A 448 41.32 -1.82 3.02
CA SER A 448 40.77 -1.64 4.37
C SER A 448 39.46 -2.37 4.63
N PHE A 449 38.80 -3.03 3.64
CA PHE A 449 37.51 -3.70 3.86
C PHE A 449 37.65 -5.06 4.57
N SER A 450 36.53 -5.50 5.20
CA SER A 450 36.42 -6.76 5.97
C SER A 450 35.38 -7.74 5.39
N LEU A 451 35.24 -7.79 4.06
CA LEU A 451 34.35 -8.76 3.39
C LEU A 451 35.09 -10.08 3.13
N SER A 452 34.36 -11.18 3.11
CA SER A 452 34.88 -12.52 2.77
C SER A 452 34.67 -12.83 1.29
N PHE A 453 35.66 -13.43 0.65
CA PHE A 453 35.56 -13.91 -0.72
C PHE A 453 34.64 -15.14 -0.84
N PRO A 454 34.02 -15.41 -2.02
CA PRO A 454 34.12 -14.61 -3.23
C PRO A 454 33.30 -13.32 -3.16
N LEU A 455 33.77 -12.27 -3.88
CA LEU A 455 33.10 -10.99 -3.97
C LEU A 455 32.67 -10.71 -5.42
N LEU A 456 31.60 -9.92 -5.56
CA LEU A 456 31.18 -9.33 -6.83
C LEU A 456 31.70 -7.89 -6.89
N VAL A 457 32.49 -7.57 -7.91
CA VAL A 457 32.96 -6.22 -8.24
C VAL A 457 32.08 -5.67 -9.33
N LYS A 458 31.35 -4.58 -9.05
CA LYS A 458 30.45 -3.96 -10.04
C LYS A 458 30.56 -2.43 -9.99
N PRO A 459 30.32 -1.72 -11.11
CA PRO A 459 30.18 -0.27 -11.09
C PRO A 459 29.04 0.12 -10.15
N ASN A 460 29.23 1.17 -9.35
CA ASN A 460 28.20 1.68 -8.45
C ASN A 460 27.02 2.28 -9.20
N SER A 461 27.29 2.87 -10.36
CA SER A 461 26.31 3.50 -11.24
C SER A 461 26.30 2.80 -12.60
N GLY A 462 25.14 2.74 -13.24
CA GLY A 462 24.97 2.14 -14.56
C GLY A 462 23.88 1.08 -14.60
N ASP A 463 23.36 0.89 -15.81
CA ASP A 463 22.27 -0.02 -16.14
C ASP A 463 22.74 -1.15 -17.06
N SER A 464 21.83 -2.05 -17.43
CA SER A 464 22.05 -3.13 -18.42
C SER A 464 23.21 -4.07 -18.12
N SER A 465 23.61 -4.19 -16.84
CA SER A 465 24.80 -4.96 -16.40
C SER A 465 26.13 -4.49 -17.02
N TYR A 466 26.20 -3.25 -17.52
CA TYR A 466 27.41 -2.71 -18.13
C TYR A 466 28.58 -2.73 -17.14
N GLY A 467 29.68 -3.36 -17.54
CA GLY A 467 30.87 -3.56 -16.68
C GLY A 467 30.77 -4.74 -15.71
N ILE A 468 29.72 -5.57 -15.77
CA ILE A 468 29.55 -6.79 -14.97
C ILE A 468 29.68 -8.01 -15.90
N THR A 469 30.69 -8.82 -15.67
CA THR A 469 30.97 -10.05 -16.45
C THR A 469 31.21 -11.22 -15.51
N GLN A 470 31.38 -12.43 -16.05
CA GLN A 470 31.80 -13.58 -15.26
C GLN A 470 33.11 -13.31 -14.44
N LYS A 471 34.03 -12.47 -14.96
CA LYS A 471 35.26 -12.07 -14.28
C LYS A 471 35.03 -11.15 -13.08
N SER A 472 33.84 -10.53 -12.99
CA SER A 472 33.48 -9.64 -11.88
C SER A 472 33.36 -10.38 -10.55
N ILE A 473 33.34 -11.72 -10.56
CA ILE A 473 33.39 -12.55 -9.36
C ILE A 473 34.85 -12.83 -9.06
N VAL A 474 35.33 -12.31 -7.94
CA VAL A 474 36.78 -12.31 -7.56
C VAL A 474 37.00 -13.12 -6.29
N HIS A 475 38.17 -13.72 -6.18
CA HIS A 475 38.60 -14.58 -5.09
C HIS A 475 39.77 -14.05 -4.31
N SER A 476 40.39 -12.95 -4.78
CA SER A 476 41.54 -12.29 -4.14
C SER A 476 41.45 -10.76 -4.26
N ARG A 477 42.29 -10.07 -3.51
CA ARG A 477 42.37 -8.60 -3.58
C ARG A 477 43.04 -8.12 -4.87
N GLU A 478 43.98 -8.89 -5.36
CA GLU A 478 44.70 -8.63 -6.61
C GLU A 478 43.72 -8.61 -7.78
N GLU A 479 42.80 -9.61 -7.84
CA GLU A 479 41.76 -9.67 -8.86
C GLU A 479 40.83 -8.46 -8.82
N ILE A 480 40.55 -7.87 -7.65
CA ILE A 480 39.73 -6.64 -7.54
C ILE A 480 40.39 -5.51 -8.33
N PHE A 481 41.72 -5.30 -8.16
CA PHE A 481 42.44 -4.23 -8.85
C PHE A 481 42.41 -4.44 -10.35
N ASP A 482 42.63 -5.67 -10.82
CA ASP A 482 42.65 -6.01 -12.24
C ASP A 482 41.28 -5.73 -12.89
N ILE A 483 40.21 -6.17 -12.25
CA ILE A 483 38.83 -5.94 -12.75
C ILE A 483 38.43 -4.46 -12.69
N MET A 484 38.77 -3.76 -11.61
CA MET A 484 38.52 -2.32 -11.52
C MET A 484 39.26 -1.56 -12.62
N LYS A 485 40.51 -1.92 -12.90
CA LYS A 485 41.33 -1.31 -13.97
C LYS A 485 40.72 -1.59 -15.35
N GLU A 486 40.44 -2.87 -15.69
CA GLU A 486 39.82 -3.25 -16.96
C GLU A 486 38.47 -2.54 -17.17
N THR A 487 37.68 -2.44 -16.11
CA THR A 487 36.35 -1.81 -16.18
C THR A 487 36.45 -0.29 -16.31
N ARG A 488 37.38 0.38 -15.59
CA ARG A 488 37.60 1.83 -15.70
C ARG A 488 38.03 2.26 -17.10
N GLU A 489 38.76 1.42 -17.82
CA GLU A 489 39.13 1.69 -19.22
C GLU A 489 37.87 1.81 -20.13
N LYS A 490 36.77 1.14 -19.77
CA LYS A 490 35.52 1.13 -20.53
C LYS A 490 34.50 2.19 -20.06
N ILE A 491 34.39 2.38 -18.73
CA ILE A 491 33.33 3.20 -18.15
C ILE A 491 33.80 4.57 -17.66
N GLY A 492 35.10 4.84 -17.61
CA GLY A 492 35.70 6.06 -17.13
C GLY A 492 36.52 5.89 -15.83
N ALA A 493 37.60 6.63 -15.71
CA ALA A 493 38.64 6.46 -14.66
C ALA A 493 38.12 6.75 -13.24
N ASP A 494 37.17 7.70 -13.08
CA ASP A 494 36.76 8.21 -11.77
C ASP A 494 35.46 7.55 -11.25
N LYS A 495 35.02 6.45 -11.87
CA LYS A 495 33.78 5.78 -11.45
C LYS A 495 34.00 4.96 -10.18
N PRO A 496 33.13 5.12 -9.16
CA PRO A 496 33.20 4.30 -7.96
C PRO A 496 32.68 2.87 -8.24
N PHE A 497 33.18 1.92 -7.45
CA PHE A 497 32.78 0.52 -7.51
C PHE A 497 32.07 0.11 -6.21
N LEU A 498 31.20 -0.85 -6.35
CA LEU A 498 30.55 -1.53 -5.23
C LEU A 498 31.11 -2.96 -5.16
N LEU A 499 31.82 -3.26 -4.05
CA LEU A 499 32.24 -4.63 -3.73
C LEU A 499 31.16 -5.25 -2.85
N GLU A 500 30.60 -6.38 -3.27
CA GLU A 500 29.56 -7.09 -2.52
C GLU A 500 29.92 -8.57 -2.33
N GLU A 501 29.44 -9.18 -1.22
CA GLU A 501 29.47 -10.64 -1.09
C GLU A 501 28.75 -11.27 -2.30
N PHE A 502 29.36 -12.28 -2.91
CA PHE A 502 28.72 -13.00 -3.99
C PHE A 502 27.62 -13.91 -3.42
N LEU A 503 26.40 -13.74 -3.90
CA LEU A 503 25.25 -14.52 -3.47
C LEU A 503 25.07 -15.72 -4.43
N PRO A 504 25.12 -16.98 -3.96
CA PRO A 504 25.12 -18.15 -4.84
C PRO A 504 23.72 -18.59 -5.29
N GLY A 505 22.66 -18.04 -4.71
CA GLY A 505 21.29 -18.47 -4.98
C GLY A 505 20.69 -17.89 -6.26
N LYS A 506 19.37 -18.04 -6.40
CA LYS A 506 18.60 -17.65 -7.59
C LYS A 506 18.54 -16.14 -7.75
N ASP A 507 18.63 -15.66 -8.98
CA ASP A 507 18.27 -14.30 -9.36
C ASP A 507 16.76 -14.20 -9.53
N ILE A 508 16.13 -13.22 -8.89
CA ILE A 508 14.69 -13.04 -8.81
C ILE A 508 14.36 -11.62 -9.29
N SER A 509 13.40 -11.50 -10.19
CA SER A 509 12.90 -10.20 -10.64
C SER A 509 11.41 -10.04 -10.31
N VAL A 510 11.04 -8.83 -9.83
CA VAL A 510 9.67 -8.47 -9.44
C VAL A 510 9.25 -7.22 -10.19
N GLY A 511 8.28 -7.34 -11.08
CA GLY A 511 7.65 -6.24 -11.79
C GLY A 511 6.43 -5.69 -11.05
N ILE A 512 6.31 -4.37 -11.00
CA ILE A 512 5.14 -3.68 -10.43
C ILE A 512 4.62 -2.70 -11.46
N ILE A 513 3.30 -2.68 -11.69
CA ILE A 513 2.62 -1.67 -12.50
C ILE A 513 1.50 -1.04 -11.65
N GLY A 514 1.37 0.28 -11.71
CA GLY A 514 0.40 1.05 -10.94
C GLY A 514 1.05 2.03 -9.97
N ASN A 515 0.22 2.63 -9.14
CA ASN A 515 0.65 3.56 -8.10
C ASN A 515 -0.03 3.20 -6.77
N PRO A 516 0.66 3.33 -5.62
CA PRO A 516 0.01 3.13 -4.33
C PRO A 516 -1.27 3.98 -4.17
N PRO A 517 -2.35 3.40 -3.61
CA PRO A 517 -2.45 2.03 -3.07
C PRO A 517 -2.74 0.93 -4.10
N PHE A 518 -2.88 1.26 -5.38
CA PHE A 518 -3.32 0.37 -6.47
C PHE A 518 -2.13 -0.11 -7.32
N CYS A 519 -1.21 -0.85 -6.70
CA CYS A 519 -0.10 -1.50 -7.39
C CYS A 519 -0.46 -2.94 -7.71
N THR A 520 -0.22 -3.36 -8.95
CA THR A 520 -0.26 -4.76 -9.36
C THR A 520 1.16 -5.31 -9.40
N VAL A 521 1.41 -6.36 -8.65
CA VAL A 521 2.66 -7.12 -8.73
C VAL A 521 2.47 -8.20 -9.79
N LEU A 522 3.34 -8.19 -10.79
CA LEU A 522 3.35 -9.21 -11.83
C LEU A 522 3.89 -10.55 -11.29
N PRO A 523 3.63 -11.69 -11.95
CA PRO A 523 4.25 -12.95 -11.61
C PRO A 523 5.76 -12.81 -11.47
N ILE A 524 6.29 -13.22 -10.33
CA ILE A 524 7.73 -13.15 -10.04
C ILE A 524 8.46 -14.13 -10.95
N THR A 525 9.60 -13.70 -11.51
CA THR A 525 10.44 -14.54 -12.34
C THR A 525 11.79 -14.80 -11.69
N GLU A 526 12.40 -15.92 -12.07
CA GLU A 526 13.79 -16.27 -11.77
C GLU A 526 14.57 -16.51 -13.07
N GLU A 527 15.87 -16.33 -13.00
CA GLU A 527 16.75 -16.67 -14.10
C GLU A 527 17.14 -18.14 -14.02
N ASP A 528 16.82 -18.91 -15.09
CA ASP A 528 17.14 -20.32 -15.22
C ASP A 528 18.53 -20.49 -15.83
N TYR A 529 19.49 -20.96 -15.01
CA TYR A 529 20.87 -21.23 -15.39
C TYR A 529 21.11 -22.68 -15.82
N SER A 530 20.05 -23.49 -16.01
CA SER A 530 20.20 -24.93 -16.32
C SER A 530 20.98 -25.21 -17.61
N ALA A 531 20.95 -24.27 -18.56
CA ALA A 531 21.68 -24.36 -19.84
C ALA A 531 23.10 -23.78 -19.78
N VAL A 532 23.51 -23.18 -18.66
CA VAL A 532 24.86 -22.65 -18.47
C VAL A 532 25.76 -23.76 -17.92
N PRO A 533 26.98 -23.97 -18.46
CA PRO A 533 27.92 -24.96 -17.97
C PRO A 533 28.20 -24.86 -16.47
N GLU A 534 28.36 -25.98 -15.78
CA GLU A 534 28.49 -26.04 -14.32
C GLU A 534 29.78 -25.38 -13.78
N ASP A 535 30.82 -25.34 -14.60
CA ASP A 535 32.11 -24.72 -14.30
C ASP A 535 32.09 -23.18 -14.39
N LEU A 536 31.01 -22.61 -14.95
CA LEU A 536 30.82 -21.17 -15.05
C LEU A 536 29.99 -20.63 -13.89
N PRO A 537 30.33 -19.44 -13.36
CA PRO A 537 29.59 -18.84 -12.29
C PRO A 537 28.18 -18.45 -12.75
N ARG A 538 27.18 -18.66 -11.88
CA ARG A 538 25.80 -18.28 -12.15
C ARG A 538 25.62 -16.78 -11.96
N ILE A 539 25.75 -16.02 -13.04
CA ILE A 539 25.59 -14.56 -13.06
C ILE A 539 24.93 -14.10 -14.35
N CYS A 540 23.91 -13.26 -14.25
CA CYS A 540 23.27 -12.60 -15.39
C CYS A 540 23.96 -11.27 -15.68
N GLY A 541 25.18 -11.36 -16.24
CA GLY A 541 26.03 -10.22 -16.56
C GLY A 541 25.78 -9.65 -17.97
N TYR A 542 26.75 -8.86 -18.41
CA TYR A 542 26.77 -8.23 -19.75
C TYR A 542 26.69 -9.27 -20.87
N GLU A 543 27.38 -10.41 -20.69
CA GLU A 543 27.40 -11.49 -21.68
C GLU A 543 26.04 -12.10 -21.95
N ALA A 544 25.16 -12.14 -20.94
CA ALA A 544 23.81 -12.69 -21.07
C ALA A 544 22.87 -11.79 -21.88
N LYS A 545 23.19 -10.52 -22.00
CA LYS A 545 22.33 -9.50 -22.63
C LYS A 545 22.81 -9.07 -24.01
N TRP A 546 24.13 -9.13 -24.25
CA TRP A 546 24.73 -8.48 -25.41
C TRP A 546 25.62 -9.36 -26.27
N LEU A 547 25.93 -10.60 -25.84
CA LEU A 547 26.83 -11.50 -26.56
C LEU A 547 26.14 -12.81 -26.94
N PRO A 548 25.54 -12.90 -28.16
CA PRO A 548 24.83 -14.12 -28.62
C PRO A 548 25.66 -15.39 -28.59
N ASP A 549 26.97 -15.29 -28.78
CA ASP A 549 27.89 -16.45 -28.76
C ASP A 549 28.26 -16.88 -27.33
N SER A 550 27.85 -16.15 -26.31
CA SER A 550 28.12 -16.48 -24.92
C SER A 550 27.27 -17.67 -24.44
N PRO A 551 27.81 -18.59 -23.62
CA PRO A 551 26.99 -19.59 -22.92
C PRO A 551 25.85 -18.99 -22.11
N TYR A 552 26.00 -17.76 -21.61
CA TYR A 552 25.01 -17.03 -20.82
C TYR A 552 23.82 -16.53 -21.64
N TRP A 553 23.90 -16.45 -22.97
CA TRP A 553 22.77 -16.13 -23.85
C TRP A 553 21.61 -17.11 -23.73
N LYS A 554 21.89 -18.32 -23.21
CA LYS A 554 20.90 -19.38 -23.01
C LYS A 554 20.06 -19.23 -21.75
N ILE A 555 20.37 -18.25 -20.89
CA ILE A 555 19.59 -17.96 -19.68
C ILE A 555 18.19 -17.55 -20.08
N LYS A 556 17.19 -18.08 -19.36
CA LYS A 556 15.79 -17.77 -19.59
C LYS A 556 15.14 -17.30 -18.30
N SER A 557 14.35 -16.24 -18.40
CA SER A 557 13.47 -15.84 -17.29
C SER A 557 12.25 -16.76 -17.28
N VAL A 558 12.05 -17.46 -16.16
CA VAL A 558 10.94 -18.40 -15.95
C VAL A 558 10.16 -18.00 -14.69
N PRO A 559 8.90 -18.45 -14.50
CA PRO A 559 8.18 -18.21 -13.25
C PRO A 559 8.97 -18.75 -12.05
N ALA A 560 9.12 -17.94 -11.01
CA ALA A 560 9.92 -18.31 -9.86
C ALA A 560 9.21 -19.33 -8.97
N GLY A 561 9.92 -20.42 -8.64
CA GLY A 561 9.47 -21.42 -7.66
C GLY A 561 9.86 -21.04 -6.23
N LEU A 562 9.30 -19.97 -5.66
CA LEU A 562 9.63 -19.51 -4.32
C LEU A 562 8.70 -20.08 -3.25
N PRO A 563 9.19 -20.33 -2.01
CA PRO A 563 8.32 -20.57 -0.88
C PRO A 563 7.41 -19.35 -0.65
N GLU A 564 6.13 -19.58 -0.37
CA GLU A 564 5.12 -18.53 -0.16
C GLU A 564 5.55 -17.42 0.82
N LYS A 565 6.25 -17.81 1.90
CA LYS A 565 6.78 -16.87 2.89
C LYS A 565 7.82 -15.93 2.29
N THR A 566 8.73 -16.45 1.47
CA THR A 566 9.79 -15.69 0.80
C THR A 566 9.19 -14.74 -0.24
N GLU A 567 8.25 -15.24 -1.03
CA GLU A 567 7.51 -14.42 -2.01
C GLU A 567 6.81 -13.23 -1.34
N LYS A 568 6.04 -13.48 -0.28
CA LYS A 568 5.35 -12.42 0.49
C LYS A 568 6.33 -11.39 1.09
N GLU A 569 7.48 -11.84 1.57
CA GLU A 569 8.51 -10.95 2.11
C GLU A 569 9.08 -10.05 1.01
N ILE A 570 9.45 -10.61 -0.15
CA ILE A 570 9.95 -9.87 -1.30
C ILE A 570 8.92 -8.83 -1.76
N VAL A 571 7.67 -9.23 -1.98
CA VAL A 571 6.59 -8.33 -2.43
C VAL A 571 6.37 -7.18 -1.46
N ARG A 572 6.31 -7.46 -0.15
CA ARG A 572 6.18 -6.44 0.89
C ARG A 572 7.32 -5.42 0.83
N CYS A 573 8.55 -5.89 0.66
CA CYS A 573 9.73 -5.04 0.56
C CYS A 573 9.71 -4.19 -0.73
N CYS A 574 9.33 -4.78 -1.86
CA CYS A 574 9.21 -4.06 -3.14
C CYS A 574 8.19 -2.92 -3.05
N LEU A 575 6.99 -3.16 -2.52
CA LEU A 575 5.95 -2.14 -2.36
C LEU A 575 6.39 -1.01 -1.41
N ALA A 576 7.10 -1.35 -0.34
CA ALA A 576 7.65 -0.37 0.58
C ALA A 576 8.73 0.50 -0.08
N LEU A 577 9.64 -0.10 -0.84
CA LEU A 577 10.68 0.60 -1.60
C LEU A 577 10.09 1.44 -2.74
N PHE A 578 9.11 0.90 -3.48
CA PHE A 578 8.40 1.63 -4.53
C PHE A 578 7.90 2.99 -4.02
N THR A 579 7.24 2.97 -2.86
CA THR A 579 6.74 4.19 -2.22
C THR A 579 7.87 5.07 -1.72
N ARG A 580 8.87 4.49 -1.05
CA ARG A 580 9.96 5.26 -0.40
C ARG A 580 10.86 5.96 -1.41
N LEU A 581 11.16 5.31 -2.53
CA LEU A 581 12.02 5.84 -3.58
C LEU A 581 11.28 6.79 -4.54
N GLY A 582 9.95 6.83 -4.46
CA GLY A 582 9.12 7.67 -5.33
C GLY A 582 8.97 7.09 -6.74
N CYS A 583 9.03 5.76 -6.89
CA CYS A 583 8.67 5.10 -8.15
C CYS A 583 7.23 5.42 -8.52
N ARG A 584 6.94 5.47 -9.81
CA ARG A 584 5.61 5.82 -10.35
C ARG A 584 5.30 4.97 -11.56
N ASP A 585 4.06 4.58 -11.67
CA ASP A 585 3.42 3.89 -12.80
C ASP A 585 3.95 2.48 -13.07
N TYR A 586 5.25 2.24 -13.01
CA TYR A 586 5.87 0.92 -13.13
C TYR A 586 7.29 0.93 -12.57
N ALA A 587 7.79 -0.26 -12.15
CA ALA A 587 9.17 -0.46 -11.71
C ALA A 587 9.51 -1.97 -11.69
N ARG A 588 10.80 -2.30 -11.71
CA ARG A 588 11.34 -3.65 -11.49
C ARG A 588 12.34 -3.64 -10.34
N PHE A 589 12.25 -4.67 -9.50
CA PHE A 589 13.12 -4.90 -8.35
C PHE A 589 13.87 -6.20 -8.56
N ASP A 590 15.20 -6.14 -8.54
CA ASP A 590 16.03 -7.30 -8.77
C ASP A 590 16.64 -7.76 -7.44
N TRP A 591 16.44 -9.04 -7.15
CA TRP A 591 16.83 -9.72 -5.92
C TRP A 591 17.72 -10.92 -6.22
N ARG A 592 18.49 -11.36 -5.21
CA ARG A 592 19.18 -12.62 -5.28
C ARG A 592 19.14 -13.34 -3.94
N LEU A 593 19.02 -14.66 -3.97
CA LEU A 593 19.00 -15.45 -2.74
C LEU A 593 20.42 -15.70 -2.25
N ASP A 594 20.62 -15.67 -0.92
CA ASP A 594 21.85 -16.13 -0.31
C ASP A 594 21.92 -17.67 -0.24
N ALA A 595 23.00 -18.22 0.34
CA ALA A 595 23.19 -19.66 0.47
C ALA A 595 22.09 -20.37 1.32
N GLU A 596 21.46 -19.63 2.21
CA GLU A 596 20.36 -20.11 3.05
C GLU A 596 18.97 -19.84 2.43
N GLY A 597 18.92 -19.38 1.20
CA GLY A 597 17.66 -19.07 0.49
C GLY A 597 16.97 -17.78 0.96
N ARG A 598 17.66 -16.90 1.65
CA ARG A 598 17.11 -15.60 2.11
C ARG A 598 17.29 -14.54 1.02
N PRO A 599 16.25 -13.77 0.71
CA PRO A 599 16.32 -12.76 -0.35
C PRO A 599 17.15 -11.56 0.07
N LYS A 600 17.98 -11.08 -0.86
CA LYS A 600 18.78 -9.85 -0.77
C LYS A 600 18.46 -8.97 -1.98
N LEU A 601 18.11 -7.71 -1.73
CA LEU A 601 17.90 -6.74 -2.80
C LEU A 601 19.24 -6.42 -3.48
N LEU A 602 19.24 -6.42 -4.80
CA LEU A 602 20.38 -6.03 -5.63
C LEU A 602 20.25 -4.60 -6.13
N GLU A 603 19.11 -4.28 -6.77
CA GLU A 603 18.86 -2.97 -7.37
C GLU A 603 17.37 -2.70 -7.57
N VAL A 604 17.04 -1.44 -7.86
CA VAL A 604 15.70 -0.99 -8.20
C VAL A 604 15.75 -0.24 -9.52
N ASN A 605 14.98 -0.69 -10.49
CA ASN A 605 14.86 -0.10 -11.82
C ASN A 605 13.52 0.65 -11.90
N PRO A 606 13.51 1.99 -11.74
CA PRO A 606 12.27 2.79 -11.71
C PRO A 606 11.65 3.02 -13.08
N ASN A 607 12.42 2.87 -14.16
CA ASN A 607 11.98 2.80 -15.56
C ASN A 607 12.61 1.56 -16.22
N PRO A 608 12.16 0.35 -15.90
CA PRO A 608 12.73 -0.85 -16.49
C PRO A 608 12.47 -0.90 -17.99
N GLY A 609 13.39 -1.53 -18.72
CA GLY A 609 13.29 -1.69 -20.17
C GLY A 609 11.91 -2.17 -20.61
N TRP A 610 11.39 -1.51 -21.63
CA TRP A 610 10.03 -1.65 -22.17
C TRP A 610 9.93 -2.62 -23.35
N CYS A 611 11.01 -3.29 -23.76
CA CYS A 611 11.07 -4.22 -24.90
C CYS A 611 10.01 -5.30 -24.78
N TRP A 612 9.45 -5.71 -25.93
CA TRP A 612 8.40 -6.74 -26.03
C TRP A 612 8.81 -8.12 -25.49
N ASP A 613 10.11 -8.40 -25.47
CA ASP A 613 10.73 -9.63 -24.95
C ASP A 613 11.54 -9.39 -23.65
N GLY A 614 11.46 -8.19 -23.08
CA GLY A 614 12.10 -7.82 -21.83
C GLY A 614 11.45 -8.49 -20.61
N HIS A 615 12.09 -8.36 -19.44
CA HIS A 615 11.61 -8.98 -18.20
C HIS A 615 10.17 -8.58 -17.85
N LEU A 616 9.84 -7.29 -17.96
CA LEU A 616 8.51 -6.80 -17.60
C LEU A 616 7.44 -7.39 -18.55
N ALA A 617 7.73 -7.46 -19.85
CA ALA A 617 6.83 -8.04 -20.84
C ALA A 617 6.66 -9.56 -20.64
N LYS A 618 7.73 -10.29 -20.30
CA LYS A 618 7.65 -11.72 -19.95
C LYS A 618 6.79 -11.94 -18.70
N MET A 619 6.97 -11.15 -17.64
CA MET A 619 6.14 -11.22 -16.46
C MET A 619 4.66 -10.93 -16.77
N ALA A 620 4.39 -9.92 -17.63
CA ALA A 620 3.05 -9.63 -18.09
C ALA A 620 2.44 -10.81 -18.88
N ALA A 621 3.22 -11.44 -19.76
CA ALA A 621 2.79 -12.63 -20.51
C ALA A 621 2.44 -13.81 -19.58
N TYR A 622 3.18 -14.03 -18.50
CA TYR A 622 2.86 -15.05 -17.49
C TYR A 622 1.56 -14.72 -16.73
N ALA A 623 1.14 -13.44 -16.69
CA ALA A 623 -0.17 -13.04 -16.21
C ALA A 623 -1.26 -13.05 -17.30
N ASN A 624 -1.01 -13.61 -18.48
CA ASN A 624 -1.88 -13.56 -19.67
C ASN A 624 -2.18 -12.13 -20.16
N ILE A 625 -1.23 -11.22 -19.99
CA ILE A 625 -1.32 -9.84 -20.44
C ILE A 625 -0.48 -9.69 -21.70
N SER A 626 -1.09 -9.22 -22.79
CA SER A 626 -0.37 -8.94 -24.01
C SER A 626 0.59 -7.76 -23.86
N TYR A 627 1.54 -7.63 -24.75
CA TYR A 627 2.47 -6.49 -24.74
C TYR A 627 1.74 -5.15 -24.88
N SER A 628 0.73 -5.05 -25.75
CA SER A 628 -0.15 -3.88 -25.84
C SER A 628 -0.93 -3.64 -24.55
N GLY A 629 -1.39 -4.69 -23.87
CA GLY A 629 -2.03 -4.63 -22.54
C GLY A 629 -1.09 -4.08 -21.47
N MET A 630 0.18 -4.48 -21.46
CA MET A 630 1.19 -3.95 -20.54
C MET A 630 1.42 -2.45 -20.75
N LEU A 631 1.62 -2.00 -21.99
CA LEU A 631 1.79 -0.59 -22.32
C LEU A 631 0.53 0.23 -21.96
N ALA A 632 -0.66 -0.32 -22.22
CA ALA A 632 -1.93 0.30 -21.84
C ALA A 632 -2.05 0.45 -20.32
N ALA A 633 -1.61 -0.54 -19.55
CA ALA A 633 -1.65 -0.49 -18.09
C ALA A 633 -0.72 0.60 -17.52
N ILE A 634 0.48 0.76 -18.07
CA ILE A 634 1.41 1.84 -17.70
C ILE A 634 0.78 3.21 -18.00
N LEU A 635 0.19 3.37 -19.19
CA LEU A 635 -0.51 4.61 -19.58
C LEU A 635 -1.70 4.90 -18.65
N GLU A 636 -2.51 3.91 -18.31
CA GLU A 636 -3.65 4.08 -17.40
C GLU A 636 -3.21 4.43 -15.97
N ALA A 637 -2.11 3.83 -15.50
CA ALA A 637 -1.53 4.19 -14.20
C ALA A 637 -1.13 5.67 -14.15
N ALA A 638 -0.45 6.15 -15.19
CA ALA A 638 -0.05 7.56 -15.31
C ALA A 638 -1.26 8.50 -15.46
N LYS A 639 -2.26 8.13 -16.27
CA LYS A 639 -3.51 8.88 -16.43
C LYS A 639 -4.22 9.08 -15.09
N LYS A 640 -4.39 8.01 -14.33
CA LYS A 640 -5.01 8.04 -12.98
C LYS A 640 -4.22 8.97 -12.05
N ARG A 641 -2.89 8.83 -12.00
CA ARG A 641 -2.02 9.68 -11.18
C ARG A 641 -2.10 11.17 -11.57
N CYS A 642 -2.18 11.47 -12.86
CA CYS A 642 -2.23 12.84 -13.37
C CYS A 642 -3.67 13.41 -13.45
N GLY A 643 -4.71 12.67 -13.07
CA GLY A 643 -6.11 13.12 -13.14
C GLY A 643 -6.62 13.30 -14.58
N ILE A 644 -6.02 12.63 -15.59
CA ILE A 644 -6.40 12.77 -16.99
C ILE A 644 -7.61 11.88 -17.28
N GLY A 645 -8.69 12.46 -17.79
CA GLY A 645 -9.92 11.74 -18.19
C GLY A 645 -10.87 11.40 -17.05
N THR A 646 -10.59 11.75 -15.82
CA THR A 646 -11.57 11.80 -14.75
C THR A 646 -12.42 13.05 -14.92
N SER A 647 -13.73 12.88 -15.21
CA SER A 647 -14.70 13.98 -15.25
C SER A 647 -15.09 14.39 -13.82
N VAL A 648 -14.14 14.56 -12.95
CA VAL A 648 -14.27 15.38 -11.76
C VAL A 648 -13.38 16.59 -12.04
N LYS A 649 -13.96 17.64 -12.65
CA LYS A 649 -13.52 18.97 -12.31
C LYS A 649 -13.68 19.07 -10.79
N ILE A 650 -12.60 18.86 -10.07
CA ILE A 650 -12.39 19.63 -8.87
C ILE A 650 -12.23 21.05 -9.43
N GLU A 651 -13.37 21.75 -9.63
CA GLU A 651 -13.37 23.16 -9.44
C GLU A 651 -12.88 23.34 -8.01
N LEU A 652 -11.58 23.52 -7.86
CA LEU A 652 -11.09 24.49 -6.92
C LEU A 652 -11.81 25.76 -7.32
N GLN A 653 -13.06 25.94 -6.87
CA GLN A 653 -13.60 27.23 -6.58
C GLN A 653 -12.59 27.82 -5.57
N ARG A 654 -11.55 28.46 -6.11
CA ARG A 654 -11.11 29.70 -5.54
C ARG A 654 -12.37 30.56 -5.56
N LYS A 655 -13.18 30.47 -4.50
CA LYS A 655 -13.89 31.63 -4.04
C LYS A 655 -12.79 32.66 -3.99
N ALA A 656 -12.81 33.58 -4.91
CA ALA A 656 -12.25 34.89 -4.70
C ALA A 656 -13.05 35.42 -3.51
N SER A 657 -12.66 34.98 -2.30
CA SER A 657 -12.90 35.77 -1.13
C SER A 657 -12.24 37.08 -1.49
N GLU A 658 -13.05 38.12 -1.51
CA GLU A 658 -12.67 39.48 -1.61
C GLU A 658 -11.31 39.66 -0.95
N ARG A 659 -10.33 40.04 -1.75
CA ARG A 659 -8.99 40.35 -1.28
C ARG A 659 -9.16 41.55 -0.34
N SER A 660 -9.16 41.30 0.97
CA SER A 660 -8.70 42.32 1.89
C SER A 660 -7.33 42.77 1.40
N PRO A 661 -7.04 44.08 1.33
CA PRO A 661 -5.75 44.55 0.86
C PRO A 661 -4.66 43.86 1.67
N ARG A 662 -3.64 43.32 0.99
CA ARG A 662 -2.48 42.72 1.66
C ARG A 662 -1.88 43.82 2.55
N LYS A 663 -1.81 43.54 3.85
CA LYS A 663 -1.05 44.37 4.79
C LYS A 663 0.40 44.48 4.30
N SER A 664 0.98 45.64 4.46
CA SER A 664 2.38 45.89 4.11
C SER A 664 3.31 45.08 5.07
N PRO A 665 4.56 44.83 4.68
CA PRO A 665 5.53 44.19 5.57
C PRO A 665 5.69 44.90 6.93
N ASP A 666 5.50 46.24 6.99
CA ASP A 666 5.59 47.04 8.20
C ASP A 666 4.39 46.85 9.15
N GLU A 667 3.19 46.55 8.60
CA GLU A 667 2.00 46.21 9.40
C GLU A 667 2.10 44.82 10.05
N TYR A 668 2.83 43.86 9.41
CA TYR A 668 3.12 42.57 10.01
C TYR A 668 4.17 42.67 11.13
N ALA A 669 5.14 43.58 11.01
CA ALA A 669 6.14 43.81 12.05
C ALA A 669 5.53 44.39 13.30
N ALA A 670 4.60 45.35 13.17
CA ALA A 670 3.92 45.97 14.31
C ALA A 670 3.03 44.98 15.09
N GLU A 671 2.29 44.08 14.41
CA GLU A 671 1.51 43.04 15.11
C GLU A 671 2.40 42.02 15.82
N PHE A 672 3.61 41.74 15.30
CA PHE A 672 4.56 40.85 15.96
C PHE A 672 5.19 41.44 17.20
N GLU A 673 5.44 42.79 17.22
CA GLU A 673 5.93 43.48 18.38
C GLU A 673 4.85 43.58 19.50
N GLU A 674 3.57 43.82 19.17
CA GLU A 674 2.46 43.78 20.12
C GLU A 674 2.23 42.40 20.75
N GLU A 675 2.42 41.33 19.98
CA GLU A 675 2.26 39.94 20.48
C GLU A 675 3.43 39.51 21.39
N VAL A 676 4.62 40.08 21.18
CA VAL A 676 5.82 39.82 22.02
C VAL A 676 5.74 40.59 23.34
N GLU A 677 5.23 41.85 23.34
CA GLU A 677 5.02 42.61 24.56
C GLU A 677 3.90 42.05 25.46
N ALA A 678 2.85 41.44 24.86
CA ALA A 678 1.73 40.85 25.59
C ALA A 678 2.08 39.53 26.30
N LYS A 679 3.15 38.84 25.92
CA LYS A 679 3.50 37.51 26.47
C LYS A 679 4.61 37.50 27.50
N GLY A 680 5.25 38.62 27.83
CA GLY A 680 6.35 38.70 28.79
C GLY A 680 7.55 37.80 28.45
N PRO A 681 8.72 38.03 29.04
CA PRO A 681 9.92 37.27 28.69
C PRO A 681 9.76 35.79 29.03
N ILE A 682 9.82 34.95 28.02
CA ILE A 682 9.91 33.48 28.17
C ILE A 682 11.31 33.16 28.71
N GLU A 683 11.41 32.77 30.00
CA GLU A 683 12.64 32.20 30.53
C GLU A 683 13.07 30.99 29.70
N SER A 684 14.20 31.09 29.07
CA SER A 684 14.76 29.98 28.27
C SER A 684 15.16 28.83 29.21
N GLU A 685 14.86 27.63 28.81
CA GLU A 685 15.19 26.37 29.52
C GLU A 685 16.71 26.19 29.78
N ASN A 686 17.55 27.08 29.23
CA ASN A 686 18.99 27.12 29.46
C ASN A 686 19.41 27.79 30.76
N ASP A 687 18.57 28.62 31.36
CA ASP A 687 18.90 29.29 32.63
C ASP A 687 18.57 28.41 33.85
N ARG A 688 17.70 27.41 33.72
CA ARG A 688 17.47 26.41 34.78
C ARG A 688 18.59 25.38 34.92
N LYS A 689 19.46 25.21 33.91
CA LYS A 689 20.61 24.28 33.96
C LYS A 689 21.88 24.90 34.49
N ARG A 690 21.96 26.22 34.66
CA ARG A 690 23.15 26.89 35.19
C ARG A 690 23.19 26.98 36.73
N ASN A 691 22.07 26.76 37.42
CA ASN A 691 22.02 26.84 38.89
C ASN A 691 22.15 25.48 39.60
N VAL A 692 22.46 24.40 38.92
CA VAL A 692 22.65 23.06 39.53
C VAL A 692 24.10 22.54 39.45
N PHE A 693 25.02 23.30 38.81
CA PHE A 693 26.43 22.93 38.70
C PHE A 693 27.39 24.01 39.17
N SER A 694 27.19 24.49 40.42
CA SER A 694 28.24 25.18 41.18
C SER A 694 28.60 24.36 42.42
N GLY A 695 29.33 23.30 42.23
CA GLY A 695 29.83 22.48 43.34
C GLY A 695 30.50 21.23 42.78
N ASN A 696 31.71 21.37 42.32
CA ASN A 696 32.86 20.50 42.36
C ASN A 696 33.73 20.63 41.10
N SER A 697 34.69 21.54 41.21
CA SER A 697 35.91 21.51 40.41
C SER A 697 36.88 20.58 41.09
N GLN A 698 37.22 19.51 40.47
CA GLN A 698 38.60 18.92 40.43
C GLN A 698 38.55 17.56 39.75
N THR A 699 39.55 17.37 38.87
CA THR A 699 39.98 16.09 38.23
C THR A 699 39.20 15.65 36.99
N MET A 700 39.69 15.84 35.81
CA MET A 700 40.64 15.02 35.08
C MET A 700 40.92 15.57 33.69
N GLN A 701 42.20 15.88 33.48
CA GLN A 701 42.85 15.85 32.15
C GLN A 701 43.04 14.39 31.72
N ALA A 702 43.03 14.18 30.42
CA ALA A 702 43.47 12.98 29.68
C ALA A 702 42.42 11.85 29.53
N LEU A 703 41.82 11.80 28.39
CA LEU A 703 42.03 10.78 27.31
C LEU A 703 41.27 11.20 26.07
#